data_2b0c9cb358d934f24d51dee52dc1aec8
#
_entry.id   2b0c9cb358d934f24d51dee52dc1aec8
#
_cell.length_a   1.000
_cell.length_b   1.000
_cell.length_c   1.000
_cell.angle_alpha   90.00
_cell.angle_beta   90.00
_cell.angle_gamma   90.00
#
_symmetry.space_group_name_H-M   'P 1'
#
loop_
_entity.id
_entity.type
_entity.pdbx_description
1 polymer ?
#
loop_
_entity_poly.entity_id
_entity_poly.type
_entity_poly.pdbx_seq_one_letter_code
_entity_poly.pdbx_strand_id
1 'polypeptide(L)'
;FPTRRSSDLEVVREYPIMLNRAPTLHRLGIQAFEPLLVEGKAIRLHPLVCSAYNADFDGDQMAVHIPLSVEAQIECRVLMMSTNNILSPANGGPVIVPSQDIVLGLYYMTSERSFEKGEGMTFCGPWEVEAAYDADAVSLHARINVRMPDGKTYRTTPGRVLVSNILPKEMSFENVNLVLTKKMIAKLVENCYRQCGIKATVILCDNLKNMGYEFATRAGVSIGVKDLIIPARKKDILAASQAEVDDIERQYRDGIITRTEKYNKVVDVWTKATQDVSTEMIKEISYDILKDPKTGREEKNQSFNSIFMMSTSGARGNQDQMRQLAGMRGLMAKPSGEIIETPITSSFREGLSVLQYFTSTHGARKGLADTALKTANSGYLTRRLVDVVQDVIVSEHDCGTVDGIELTHLREGGDIKTPVWERAMGRVLLYPVYDPEDAEKVLLPENTLIDEAEAAVLREHGVSSITVRSPLTCQAERGICALCYGRDLARGHLVNTGETVGIIAAQSIGEPGTQLTMRTFHIGGTASSTIEKNKFEAQNTGRVILNRVRAVTNRDGIQLVLGKSGQLTIVDPQGREREKYILPNGARLHVTDGQEVTKGTVLAEWDPFNEPFVSEEEGIIRFTDIVDGKTVQEKVDDVTRQASLTIMEYRTTNYRPSISVCDENGNVKQRPHSVASAVYSLPVGSIIMVKDGEAIQAGDIIARKPRETSKTKDIVGGLPRVAELFEVRKPKDMAVVSEISGTVSYAGESKGKRKLVVTPEIGDSKEYLVPKGKHITVADGDFVEAGDPLTEGSPELHDILRTRGEKYLARYLVDEIQEVYRFQGVGIDDKHIEVIVRQMLKKVTVLDSGGTSFLVGEQVDKAEFKAENHKAIAEGRQPATAEPLVLGITQASLTTSSFISAASFQETTKVLTEASLKGKMDYLRGLKENVIVGRLIPAGTGYREYVHGDITVPDQKERPDKFLEDLEENPVLVDLGQ
;
A
#
# COMPACT_ATOMS: atom_id res chain seq x y z
N PHE A 1 14.50 53.55 7.86
CA PHE A 1 14.21 52.78 6.61
C PHE A 1 13.90 53.78 5.52
N PRO A 2 14.51 53.68 4.32
CA PRO A 2 14.12 54.52 3.22
C PRO A 2 12.62 54.33 2.97
N THR A 3 11.92 55.39 2.82
CA THR A 3 10.50 55.42 2.46
C THR A 3 10.29 54.56 1.23
N ARG A 4 9.47 53.46 1.39
CA ARG A 4 9.10 52.61 0.28
C ARG A 4 8.50 53.46 -0.81
N ARG A 5 9.21 53.60 -1.93
CA ARG A 5 8.70 54.32 -3.07
C ARG A 5 7.47 53.61 -3.63
N SER A 6 6.45 54.32 -4.04
CA SER A 6 5.27 53.73 -4.67
C SER A 6 5.62 52.87 -5.89
N SER A 7 6.66 53.28 -6.64
CA SER A 7 7.22 52.52 -7.76
C SER A 7 7.78 51.13 -7.34
N ASP A 8 8.43 51.04 -6.19
CA ASP A 8 8.99 49.78 -5.70
C ASP A 8 7.87 48.82 -5.30
N LEU A 9 6.78 49.31 -4.74
CA LEU A 9 5.60 48.54 -4.42
C LEU A 9 4.83 48.06 -5.65
N GLU A 10 4.80 48.88 -6.70
CA GLU A 10 4.15 48.57 -7.96
C GLU A 10 4.88 47.42 -8.71
N VAL A 11 6.21 47.48 -8.76
CA VAL A 11 7.02 46.39 -9.35
C VAL A 11 6.91 45.07 -8.57
N VAL A 12 6.90 45.12 -7.26
CA VAL A 12 6.80 43.92 -6.42
C VAL A 12 5.42 43.26 -6.50
N ARG A 13 4.35 44.03 -6.66
CA ARG A 13 2.97 43.58 -6.56
C ARG A 13 2.62 42.44 -7.51
N GLU A 14 3.17 42.42 -8.71
CA GLU A 14 2.84 41.43 -9.74
C GLU A 14 4.01 40.48 -10.08
N TYR A 15 5.12 40.58 -9.37
CA TYR A 15 6.30 39.80 -9.68
C TYR A 15 6.32 38.46 -8.95
N PRO A 16 6.24 37.30 -9.66
CA PRO A 16 6.21 35.97 -8.99
C PRO A 16 7.59 35.67 -8.39
N ILE A 17 7.61 35.07 -7.21
CA ILE A 17 8.81 34.56 -6.57
C ILE A 17 8.65 33.05 -6.32
N MET A 18 9.74 32.31 -6.42
CA MET A 18 9.74 30.88 -6.10
C MET A 18 10.33 30.66 -4.70
N LEU A 19 9.67 29.82 -3.91
CA LEU A 19 10.16 29.36 -2.62
C LEU A 19 10.53 27.88 -2.72
N ASN A 20 11.70 27.52 -2.18
CA ASN A 20 12.19 26.15 -2.14
C ASN A 20 12.59 25.78 -0.71
N ARG A 21 12.14 24.63 -0.23
CA ARG A 21 12.61 24.03 1.02
C ARG A 21 13.43 22.78 0.74
N ALA A 22 14.67 22.73 1.24
CA ALA A 22 15.49 21.53 1.22
C ALA A 22 15.12 20.58 2.39
N PRO A 23 15.04 19.23 2.17
CA PRO A 23 15.25 18.55 0.90
C PRO A 23 14.03 18.64 -0.04
N THR A 24 14.28 18.87 -1.32
CA THR A 24 13.23 18.88 -2.36
C THR A 24 12.95 17.45 -2.79
N LEU A 25 11.91 16.83 -2.21
CA LEU A 25 11.59 15.41 -2.44
C LEU A 25 10.77 15.20 -3.72
N HIS A 26 9.92 16.16 -4.06
CA HIS A 26 9.06 16.13 -5.25
C HIS A 26 8.85 17.54 -5.81
N ARG A 27 8.23 17.66 -6.96
CA ARG A 27 8.05 18.94 -7.67
C ARG A 27 7.33 20.01 -6.85
N LEU A 28 6.46 19.63 -5.91
CA LEU A 28 5.74 20.55 -5.02
C LEU A 28 6.63 21.16 -3.93
N GLY A 29 7.88 20.73 -3.80
CA GLY A 29 8.88 21.36 -2.93
C GLY A 29 9.42 22.69 -3.48
N ILE A 30 9.02 23.09 -4.69
CA ILE A 30 9.27 24.41 -5.31
C ILE A 30 7.94 24.91 -5.85
N GLN A 31 7.45 26.00 -5.31
CA GLN A 31 6.22 26.64 -5.74
C GLN A 31 6.40 28.15 -5.88
N ALA A 32 5.64 28.76 -6.78
CA ALA A 32 5.64 30.20 -6.98
C ALA A 32 4.52 30.87 -6.16
N PHE A 33 4.81 32.07 -5.72
CA PHE A 33 3.90 32.92 -4.93
C PHE A 33 4.00 34.37 -5.37
N GLU A 34 2.96 35.14 -5.12
CA GLU A 34 3.03 36.59 -5.20
C GLU A 34 3.50 37.14 -3.85
N PRO A 35 4.53 38.02 -3.82
CA PRO A 35 5.08 38.52 -2.57
C PRO A 35 4.23 39.64 -1.97
N LEU A 36 3.98 39.54 -0.68
CA LEU A 36 3.44 40.63 0.15
C LEU A 36 4.53 41.12 1.11
N LEU A 37 4.84 42.40 1.05
CA LEU A 37 5.88 43.01 1.91
C LEU A 37 5.35 43.20 3.33
N VAL A 38 6.01 42.55 4.29
CA VAL A 38 5.69 42.60 5.71
C VAL A 38 6.90 43.08 6.52
N GLU A 39 6.68 43.64 7.70
CA GLU A 39 7.75 43.94 8.64
C GLU A 39 8.25 42.68 9.32
N GLY A 40 9.59 42.60 9.53
CA GLY A 40 10.26 41.49 10.15
C GLY A 40 11.23 40.79 9.22
N LYS A 41 11.90 39.73 9.73
CA LYS A 41 12.91 38.95 9.00
C LYS A 41 12.41 37.53 8.61
N ALA A 42 11.22 37.14 9.06
CA ALA A 42 10.67 35.82 8.82
C ALA A 42 9.76 35.81 7.58
N ILE A 43 9.85 34.73 6.79
CA ILE A 43 8.91 34.45 5.70
C ILE A 43 7.60 33.95 6.32
N ARG A 44 6.48 34.55 5.93
CA ARG A 44 5.13 34.10 6.31
C ARG A 44 4.59 33.21 5.20
N LEU A 45 4.61 31.91 5.44
CA LEU A 45 4.12 30.92 4.47
C LEU A 45 2.65 30.63 4.69
N HIS A 46 1.88 30.45 3.59
CA HIS A 46 0.47 30.07 3.65
C HIS A 46 0.31 28.67 4.29
N PRO A 47 -0.57 28.50 5.29
CA PRO A 47 -0.66 27.24 6.03
C PRO A 47 -1.02 26.02 5.17
N LEU A 48 -1.82 26.17 4.13
CA LEU A 48 -2.27 25.05 3.28
C LEU A 48 -1.16 24.45 2.41
N VAL A 49 -0.06 25.17 2.16
CA VAL A 49 1.08 24.65 1.40
C VAL A 49 2.16 24.01 2.27
N CYS A 50 2.05 24.10 3.60
CA CYS A 50 3.02 23.49 4.52
C CYS A 50 3.13 21.97 4.34
N SER A 51 2.03 21.30 4.04
CA SER A 51 2.02 19.85 3.77
C SER A 51 2.81 19.49 2.51
N ALA A 52 2.72 20.28 1.44
CA ALA A 52 3.45 20.08 0.19
C ALA A 52 4.97 20.24 0.37
N TYR A 53 5.38 21.19 1.19
CA TYR A 53 6.80 21.41 1.52
C TYR A 53 7.32 20.50 2.63
N ASN A 54 6.43 19.77 3.32
CA ASN A 54 6.74 19.11 4.60
C ASN A 54 7.42 20.10 5.58
N ALA A 55 6.93 21.35 5.61
CA ALA A 55 7.48 22.45 6.40
C ALA A 55 6.67 22.68 7.68
N ASP A 56 7.37 23.03 8.74
CA ASP A 56 6.80 23.54 9.98
C ASP A 56 7.49 24.86 10.38
N PHE A 57 7.04 25.48 11.45
CA PHE A 57 7.52 26.80 11.87
C PHE A 57 8.47 26.72 13.07
N ASP A 58 9.24 25.64 13.18
CA ASP A 58 10.21 25.42 14.27
C ASP A 58 11.60 26.00 13.99
N GLY A 59 11.78 26.71 12.88
CA GLY A 59 13.05 27.30 12.46
C GLY A 59 13.49 26.84 11.06
N ASP A 60 12.60 26.22 10.28
CA ASP A 60 12.86 25.86 8.90
C ASP A 60 13.29 27.05 8.05
N GLN A 61 14.21 26.83 7.13
CA GLN A 61 14.70 27.81 6.17
C GLN A 61 14.24 27.48 4.76
N MET A 62 13.95 28.52 3.98
CA MET A 62 13.61 28.40 2.56
C MET A 62 14.48 29.30 1.71
N ALA A 63 14.87 28.79 0.53
CA ALA A 63 15.51 29.60 -0.50
C ALA A 63 14.46 30.36 -1.29
N VAL A 64 14.75 31.62 -1.59
CA VAL A 64 13.91 32.49 -2.43
C VAL A 64 14.60 32.66 -3.78
N HIS A 65 13.90 32.40 -4.88
CA HIS A 65 14.39 32.54 -6.22
C HIS A 65 13.51 33.52 -7.00
N ILE A 66 14.13 34.39 -7.78
CA ILE A 66 13.45 35.39 -8.58
C ILE A 66 13.65 35.04 -10.05
N PRO A 67 12.58 34.78 -10.85
CA PRO A 67 12.72 34.53 -12.29
C PRO A 67 13.10 35.82 -12.99
N LEU A 68 14.15 35.77 -13.82
CA LEU A 68 14.72 36.98 -14.47
C LEU A 68 14.13 37.21 -15.86
N SER A 69 13.87 36.16 -16.64
CA SER A 69 13.33 36.30 -18.00
C SER A 69 11.78 36.32 -17.99
N VAL A 70 11.19 36.91 -19.01
CA VAL A 70 9.72 36.98 -19.16
C VAL A 70 9.12 35.59 -19.32
N GLU A 71 9.79 34.69 -20.05
CA GLU A 71 9.38 33.32 -20.24
C GLU A 71 9.35 32.57 -18.90
N ALA A 72 10.39 32.74 -18.07
CA ALA A 72 10.43 32.13 -16.73
C ALA A 72 9.33 32.69 -15.81
N GLN A 73 8.99 33.98 -15.92
CA GLN A 73 7.90 34.59 -15.17
C GLN A 73 6.54 34.01 -15.58
N ILE A 74 6.32 33.82 -16.89
CA ILE A 74 5.08 33.18 -17.41
C ILE A 74 4.99 31.72 -16.93
N GLU A 75 6.07 30.95 -17.02
CA GLU A 75 6.12 29.57 -16.50
C GLU A 75 5.81 29.51 -15.00
N CYS A 76 6.36 30.43 -14.21
CA CYS A 76 6.06 30.53 -12.78
C CYS A 76 4.57 30.79 -12.54
N ARG A 77 3.94 31.68 -13.30
CA ARG A 77 2.51 32.00 -13.14
C ARG A 77 1.59 30.87 -13.59
N VAL A 78 1.88 30.23 -14.71
CA VAL A 78 0.99 29.22 -15.31
C VAL A 78 1.19 27.83 -14.71
N LEU A 79 2.44 27.42 -14.42
CA LEU A 79 2.77 26.06 -14.03
C LEU A 79 3.11 25.92 -12.54
N MET A 80 3.85 26.88 -11.97
CA MET A 80 4.42 26.74 -10.64
C MET A 80 3.64 27.44 -9.53
N MET A 81 2.67 28.28 -9.86
CA MET A 81 1.86 28.96 -8.85
C MET A 81 1.18 27.94 -7.94
N SER A 82 1.21 28.16 -6.63
CA SER A 82 0.63 27.26 -5.64
C SER A 82 -0.86 26.99 -5.84
N THR A 83 -1.58 27.97 -6.40
CA THR A 83 -3.02 27.88 -6.73
C THR A 83 -3.30 26.87 -7.84
N ASN A 84 -2.34 26.60 -8.74
CA ASN A 84 -2.49 25.64 -9.83
C ASN A 84 -2.10 24.20 -9.44
N ASN A 85 -1.45 24.02 -8.29
CA ASN A 85 -0.96 22.73 -7.81
C ASN A 85 -1.82 22.20 -6.64
N ILE A 86 -3.08 21.91 -6.93
CA ILE A 86 -4.06 21.45 -5.93
C ILE A 86 -3.97 19.95 -5.69
N LEU A 87 -3.79 19.14 -6.76
CA LEU A 87 -3.77 17.69 -6.72
C LEU A 87 -2.34 17.12 -6.62
N SER A 88 -2.21 15.98 -5.94
CA SER A 88 -0.96 15.25 -5.85
C SER A 88 -0.68 14.46 -7.13
N PRO A 89 0.54 14.54 -7.68
CA PRO A 89 0.92 13.71 -8.82
C PRO A 89 1.06 12.22 -8.45
N ALA A 90 1.14 11.86 -7.17
CA ALA A 90 1.32 10.47 -6.72
C ALA A 90 0.04 9.64 -6.75
N ASN A 91 -1.11 10.23 -6.37
CA ASN A 91 -2.38 9.52 -6.24
C ASN A 91 -3.60 10.30 -6.73
N GLY A 92 -3.43 11.53 -7.21
CA GLY A 92 -4.52 12.38 -7.69
C GLY A 92 -5.41 12.98 -6.58
N GLY A 93 -5.13 12.71 -5.31
CA GLY A 93 -5.84 13.33 -4.20
C GLY A 93 -5.40 14.77 -3.94
N PRO A 94 -6.18 15.60 -3.24
CA PRO A 94 -5.82 16.97 -2.95
C PRO A 94 -4.62 17.05 -1.99
N VAL A 95 -3.63 17.89 -2.30
CA VAL A 95 -2.49 18.22 -1.44
C VAL A 95 -2.82 19.39 -0.53
N ILE A 96 -3.57 20.37 -1.07
CA ILE A 96 -4.00 21.56 -0.34
C ILE A 96 -5.20 21.17 0.54
N VAL A 97 -4.94 20.48 1.64
CA VAL A 97 -5.97 20.05 2.60
C VAL A 97 -5.74 20.75 3.92
N PRO A 98 -6.78 21.33 4.51
CA PRO A 98 -6.71 21.85 5.87
C PRO A 98 -6.12 20.84 6.86
N SER A 99 -5.35 21.32 7.83
CA SER A 99 -4.67 20.49 8.83
C SER A 99 -4.74 21.13 10.21
N GLN A 100 -4.43 20.35 11.26
CA GLN A 100 -4.28 20.81 12.64
C GLN A 100 -5.50 21.63 13.12
N ASP A 101 -5.28 22.88 13.52
CA ASP A 101 -6.30 23.75 14.13
C ASP A 101 -7.47 24.03 13.20
N ILE A 102 -7.23 24.11 11.89
CA ILE A 102 -8.28 24.33 10.89
C ILE A 102 -9.29 23.16 10.91
N VAL A 103 -8.77 21.93 10.89
CA VAL A 103 -9.60 20.72 10.96
C VAL A 103 -10.34 20.65 12.29
N LEU A 104 -9.66 20.96 13.39
CA LEU A 104 -10.27 20.95 14.73
C LEU A 104 -11.43 21.94 14.82
N GLY A 105 -11.26 23.17 14.31
CA GLY A 105 -12.30 24.20 14.30
C GLY A 105 -13.50 23.79 13.46
N LEU A 106 -13.29 23.25 12.25
CA LEU A 106 -14.36 22.76 11.38
C LEU A 106 -15.08 21.55 11.99
N TYR A 107 -14.36 20.63 12.62
CA TYR A 107 -14.93 19.49 13.32
C TYR A 107 -15.81 19.92 14.49
N TYR A 108 -15.30 20.83 15.34
CA TYR A 108 -16.05 21.40 16.46
C TYR A 108 -17.35 22.07 15.99
N MET A 109 -17.26 22.92 14.99
CA MET A 109 -18.39 23.66 14.42
C MET A 109 -19.49 22.74 13.86
N THR A 110 -19.11 21.63 13.19
CA THR A 110 -20.06 20.72 12.54
C THR A 110 -20.54 19.58 13.44
N SER A 111 -20.03 19.47 14.65
CA SER A 111 -20.49 18.50 15.67
C SER A 111 -21.89 18.84 16.18
N GLU A 112 -22.67 17.82 16.54
CA GLU A 112 -24.02 17.98 17.07
C GLU A 112 -24.09 17.60 18.56
N ARG A 113 -24.97 18.26 19.30
CA ARG A 113 -25.23 17.99 20.70
C ARG A 113 -26.71 18.09 21.00
N SER A 114 -27.25 17.12 21.75
CA SER A 114 -28.66 17.15 22.19
C SER A 114 -28.84 18.04 23.40
N PHE A 115 -30.07 18.50 23.58
CA PHE A 115 -30.51 19.33 24.70
C PHE A 115 -29.86 20.72 24.76
N GLU A 116 -29.40 21.21 23.64
CA GLU A 116 -28.86 22.57 23.50
C GLU A 116 -29.96 23.60 23.24
N LYS A 117 -29.62 24.88 23.48
CA LYS A 117 -30.53 26.01 23.30
C LYS A 117 -30.98 26.10 21.84
N GLY A 118 -32.30 26.11 21.58
CA GLY A 118 -32.87 26.20 20.25
C GLY A 118 -33.06 24.86 19.53
N GLU A 119 -32.92 23.71 20.23
CA GLU A 119 -33.18 22.40 19.62
C GLU A 119 -34.62 22.26 19.10
N GLY A 120 -34.77 21.76 17.89
CA GLY A 120 -36.07 21.51 17.22
C GLY A 120 -36.66 22.73 16.53
N MET A 121 -36.05 23.89 16.55
CA MET A 121 -36.51 25.07 15.80
C MET A 121 -36.43 24.82 14.30
N THR A 122 -37.36 25.41 13.56
CA THR A 122 -37.43 25.32 12.11
C THR A 122 -37.26 26.72 11.51
N PHE A 123 -36.36 26.82 10.53
CA PHE A 123 -35.96 28.06 9.86
C PHE A 123 -36.28 28.03 8.37
N CYS A 124 -36.67 29.17 7.81
CA CYS A 124 -37.02 29.33 6.39
C CYS A 124 -35.79 29.34 5.47
N GLY A 125 -34.62 29.67 6.00
CA GLY A 125 -33.42 29.73 5.18
C GLY A 125 -32.13 29.91 6.00
N PRO A 126 -30.95 29.79 5.34
CA PRO A 126 -29.62 29.93 6.01
C PRO A 126 -29.43 31.28 6.70
N TRP A 127 -29.90 32.37 6.09
CA TRP A 127 -29.78 33.72 6.61
C TRP A 127 -30.52 33.91 7.95
N GLU A 128 -31.66 33.23 8.14
CA GLU A 128 -32.42 33.27 9.39
C GLU A 128 -31.67 32.54 10.52
N VAL A 129 -31.01 31.43 10.18
CA VAL A 129 -30.15 30.68 11.11
C VAL A 129 -28.98 31.53 11.58
N GLU A 130 -28.33 32.26 10.66
CA GLU A 130 -27.22 33.15 10.97
C GLU A 130 -27.66 34.28 11.93
N ALA A 131 -28.77 34.94 11.62
CA ALA A 131 -29.34 35.97 12.48
C ALA A 131 -29.74 35.43 13.88
N ALA A 132 -30.30 34.21 13.95
CA ALA A 132 -30.65 33.56 15.21
C ALA A 132 -29.41 33.15 16.01
N TYR A 133 -28.34 32.74 15.35
CA TYR A 133 -27.06 32.43 15.97
C TYR A 133 -26.41 33.70 16.53
N ASP A 134 -26.36 34.79 15.76
CA ASP A 134 -25.78 36.06 16.17
C ASP A 134 -26.56 36.72 17.34
N ALA A 135 -27.86 36.49 17.36
CA ALA A 135 -28.73 36.90 18.47
C ALA A 135 -28.66 35.96 19.69
N ASP A 136 -27.77 34.94 19.68
CA ASP A 136 -27.66 33.91 20.72
C ASP A 136 -29.00 33.19 21.02
N ALA A 137 -29.93 33.13 20.05
CA ALA A 137 -31.17 32.41 20.21
C ALA A 137 -31.00 30.88 20.05
N VAL A 138 -29.99 30.47 19.29
CA VAL A 138 -29.69 29.06 18.97
C VAL A 138 -28.21 28.77 19.22
N SER A 139 -27.91 27.66 19.89
CA SER A 139 -26.52 27.18 20.07
C SER A 139 -25.95 26.60 18.75
N LEU A 140 -24.63 26.74 18.58
CA LEU A 140 -23.90 26.25 17.39
C LEU A 140 -24.15 24.76 17.10
N HIS A 141 -24.29 23.94 18.14
CA HIS A 141 -24.41 22.47 18.08
C HIS A 141 -25.88 21.97 18.14
N ALA A 142 -26.86 22.87 18.28
CA ALA A 142 -28.25 22.49 18.42
C ALA A 142 -28.80 21.84 17.13
N ARG A 143 -29.63 20.81 17.28
CA ARG A 143 -30.30 20.15 16.14
C ARG A 143 -31.47 21.01 15.70
N ILE A 144 -31.44 21.52 14.48
CA ILE A 144 -32.45 22.39 13.89
C ILE A 144 -32.97 21.83 12.55
N ASN A 145 -34.10 22.30 12.10
CA ASN A 145 -34.62 22.04 10.76
C ASN A 145 -34.50 23.31 9.91
N VAL A 146 -33.89 23.21 8.74
CA VAL A 146 -33.68 24.37 7.86
C VAL A 146 -34.17 24.03 6.44
N ARG A 147 -34.91 24.93 5.84
CA ARG A 147 -35.25 24.84 4.44
C ARG A 147 -34.14 25.46 3.61
N MET A 148 -33.50 24.66 2.76
CA MET A 148 -32.42 25.11 1.89
C MET A 148 -32.96 25.68 0.57
N PRO A 149 -32.15 26.43 -0.20
CA PRO A 149 -32.53 26.97 -1.51
C PRO A 149 -33.06 25.92 -2.48
N ASP A 150 -32.64 24.64 -2.32
CA ASP A 150 -33.14 23.50 -3.10
C ASP A 150 -34.64 23.16 -2.83
N GLY A 151 -35.29 23.88 -1.92
CA GLY A 151 -36.65 23.63 -1.50
C GLY A 151 -36.86 22.48 -0.53
N LYS A 152 -35.83 21.69 -0.23
CA LYS A 152 -35.86 20.56 0.73
C LYS A 152 -35.61 21.06 2.16
N THR A 153 -36.26 20.41 3.12
CA THR A 153 -36.01 20.66 4.53
C THR A 153 -35.03 19.61 5.08
N TYR A 154 -33.90 20.07 5.61
CA TYR A 154 -32.88 19.20 6.18
C TYR A 154 -32.82 19.34 7.71
N ARG A 155 -32.63 18.22 8.37
CA ARG A 155 -32.24 18.22 9.79
C ARG A 155 -30.73 18.44 9.87
N THR A 156 -30.30 19.49 10.56
CA THR A 156 -28.89 19.93 10.56
C THR A 156 -28.55 20.69 11.84
N THR A 157 -27.39 21.32 11.87
CA THR A 157 -26.94 22.22 12.96
C THR A 157 -26.60 23.59 12.39
N PRO A 158 -26.70 24.68 13.19
CA PRO A 158 -26.31 26.02 12.74
C PRO A 158 -24.87 26.05 12.19
N GLY A 159 -23.94 25.32 12.80
CA GLY A 159 -22.57 25.26 12.30
C GLY A 159 -22.44 24.70 10.88
N ARG A 160 -23.19 23.65 10.52
CA ARG A 160 -23.21 23.10 9.15
C ARG A 160 -23.82 24.06 8.15
N VAL A 161 -24.85 24.82 8.58
CA VAL A 161 -25.46 25.88 7.74
C VAL A 161 -24.47 27.01 7.49
N LEU A 162 -23.71 27.46 8.48
CA LEU A 162 -22.65 28.46 8.30
C LEU A 162 -21.57 27.98 7.31
N VAL A 163 -21.17 26.71 7.36
CA VAL A 163 -20.26 26.14 6.36
C VAL A 163 -20.87 26.15 4.97
N SER A 164 -22.17 25.94 4.85
CA SER A 164 -22.83 25.96 3.53
C SER A 164 -22.79 27.32 2.83
N ASN A 165 -22.70 28.43 3.60
CA ASN A 165 -22.60 29.78 3.04
C ASN A 165 -21.28 30.05 2.27
N ILE A 166 -20.26 29.29 2.55
CA ILE A 166 -18.97 29.39 1.83
C ILE A 166 -18.84 28.43 0.64
N LEU A 167 -19.83 27.54 0.46
CA LEU A 167 -19.83 26.61 -0.69
C LEU A 167 -20.14 27.33 -2.00
N PRO A 168 -19.50 26.94 -3.12
CA PRO A 168 -19.96 27.33 -4.44
C PRO A 168 -21.42 26.93 -4.69
N LYS A 169 -22.16 27.74 -5.46
CA LYS A 169 -23.58 27.52 -5.74
C LYS A 169 -23.90 26.19 -6.42
N GLU A 170 -22.92 25.63 -7.11
CA GLU A 170 -23.03 24.38 -7.88
C GLU A 170 -22.98 23.13 -6.96
N MET A 171 -22.52 23.28 -5.71
CA MET A 171 -22.39 22.17 -4.77
C MET A 171 -23.64 21.99 -3.91
N SER A 172 -24.10 20.73 -3.76
CA SER A 172 -25.24 20.38 -2.90
C SER A 172 -24.89 20.49 -1.41
N PHE A 173 -25.87 20.92 -0.61
CA PHE A 173 -25.77 20.97 0.86
C PHE A 173 -25.49 19.58 1.48
N GLU A 174 -25.87 18.50 0.83
CA GLU A 174 -25.66 17.13 1.31
C GLU A 174 -24.17 16.82 1.54
N ASN A 175 -23.26 17.46 0.77
CA ASN A 175 -21.82 17.30 0.93
C ASN A 175 -21.27 17.81 2.29
N VAL A 176 -22.00 18.70 2.96
CA VAL A 176 -21.59 19.38 4.21
C VAL A 176 -22.45 18.99 5.40
N ASN A 177 -23.64 18.37 5.18
CA ASN A 177 -24.54 17.96 6.26
C ASN A 177 -24.05 16.73 7.05
N LEU A 178 -22.77 16.75 7.41
CA LEU A 178 -22.10 15.71 8.20
C LEU A 178 -20.97 16.33 9.03
N VAL A 179 -20.42 15.56 9.96
CA VAL A 179 -19.28 16.01 10.76
C VAL A 179 -18.02 16.05 9.89
N LEU A 180 -17.39 17.21 9.77
CA LEU A 180 -16.24 17.42 8.92
C LEU A 180 -14.95 16.92 9.57
N THR A 181 -14.54 15.71 9.26
CA THR A 181 -13.21 15.17 9.58
C THR A 181 -12.23 15.52 8.47
N LYS A 182 -10.92 15.37 8.74
CA LYS A 182 -9.87 15.59 7.71
C LYS A 182 -10.14 14.84 6.40
N LYS A 183 -10.63 13.59 6.47
CA LYS A 183 -10.99 12.79 5.29
C LYS A 183 -12.18 13.37 4.52
N MET A 184 -13.20 13.84 5.25
CA MET A 184 -14.39 14.44 4.62
C MET A 184 -14.07 15.80 4.00
N ILE A 185 -13.22 16.60 4.63
CA ILE A 185 -12.73 17.86 4.07
C ILE A 185 -11.93 17.60 2.78
N ALA A 186 -11.03 16.62 2.77
CA ALA A 186 -10.30 16.25 1.57
C ALA A 186 -11.25 15.85 0.42
N LYS A 187 -12.27 15.03 0.71
CA LYS A 187 -13.29 14.65 -0.28
C LYS A 187 -14.12 15.84 -0.76
N LEU A 188 -14.45 16.77 0.14
CA LEU A 188 -15.15 18.02 -0.21
C LEU A 188 -14.33 18.87 -1.18
N VAL A 189 -13.03 19.04 -0.90
CA VAL A 189 -12.10 19.80 -1.77
C VAL A 189 -11.97 19.13 -3.13
N GLU A 190 -11.86 17.80 -3.17
CA GLU A 190 -11.80 17.02 -4.40
C GLU A 190 -13.07 17.16 -5.24
N ASN A 191 -14.23 17.02 -4.62
CA ASN A 191 -15.51 17.21 -5.30
C ASN A 191 -15.66 18.66 -5.85
N CYS A 192 -15.24 19.66 -5.09
CA CYS A 192 -15.26 21.07 -5.53
C CYS A 192 -14.34 21.29 -6.74
N TYR A 193 -13.14 20.72 -6.71
CA TYR A 193 -12.19 20.82 -7.82
C TYR A 193 -12.78 20.28 -9.13
N ARG A 194 -13.49 19.16 -9.05
CA ARG A 194 -14.06 18.50 -10.23
C ARG A 194 -15.31 19.18 -10.77
N GLN A 195 -16.20 19.65 -9.87
CA GLN A 195 -17.47 20.28 -10.27
C GLN A 195 -17.33 21.75 -10.61
N CYS A 196 -16.55 22.50 -9.84
CA CYS A 196 -16.48 23.95 -9.91
C CYS A 196 -15.16 24.51 -10.45
N GLY A 197 -14.13 23.63 -10.64
CA GLY A 197 -12.83 24.03 -11.17
C GLY A 197 -11.87 24.64 -10.15
N ILE A 198 -10.68 25.06 -10.64
CA ILE A 198 -9.53 25.49 -9.81
C ILE A 198 -9.86 26.73 -8.95
N LYS A 199 -10.40 27.79 -9.58
CA LYS A 199 -10.64 29.08 -8.93
C LYS A 199 -11.60 28.96 -7.73
N ALA A 200 -12.72 28.27 -7.93
CA ALA A 200 -13.71 28.04 -6.87
C ALA A 200 -13.11 27.22 -5.71
N THR A 201 -12.30 26.22 -6.02
CA THR A 201 -11.65 25.38 -5.03
C THR A 201 -10.66 26.15 -4.16
N VAL A 202 -9.85 27.04 -4.75
CA VAL A 202 -8.90 27.88 -3.99
C VAL A 202 -9.64 28.80 -3.04
N ILE A 203 -10.71 29.45 -3.52
CA ILE A 203 -11.55 30.34 -2.67
C ILE A 203 -12.20 29.54 -1.54
N LEU A 204 -12.73 28.36 -1.85
CA LEU A 204 -13.30 27.47 -0.82
C LEU A 204 -12.26 27.09 0.25
N CYS A 205 -11.07 26.69 -0.17
CA CYS A 205 -9.98 26.33 0.76
C CYS A 205 -9.56 27.48 1.66
N ASP A 206 -9.47 28.72 1.13
CA ASP A 206 -9.17 29.90 1.91
C ASP A 206 -10.27 30.25 2.91
N ASN A 207 -11.52 30.15 2.49
CA ASN A 207 -12.65 30.37 3.38
C ASN A 207 -12.73 29.31 4.48
N LEU A 208 -12.54 28.02 4.15
CA LEU A 208 -12.44 26.92 5.13
C LEU A 208 -11.30 27.16 6.14
N LYS A 209 -10.15 27.63 5.66
CA LYS A 209 -9.00 27.97 6.53
C LYS A 209 -9.36 29.08 7.52
N ASN A 210 -9.94 30.19 7.04
CA ASN A 210 -10.31 31.33 7.87
C ASN A 210 -11.36 30.94 8.92
N MET A 211 -12.43 30.26 8.48
CA MET A 211 -13.48 29.76 9.37
C MET A 211 -12.96 28.74 10.38
N GLY A 212 -12.11 27.81 9.95
CA GLY A 212 -11.49 26.82 10.83
C GLY A 212 -10.68 27.46 11.95
N TYR A 213 -9.87 28.46 11.66
CA TYR A 213 -9.10 29.20 12.69
C TYR A 213 -10.01 29.98 13.63
N GLU A 214 -11.04 30.65 13.11
CA GLU A 214 -11.97 31.41 13.94
C GLU A 214 -12.69 30.50 14.95
N PHE A 215 -13.27 29.38 14.46
CA PHE A 215 -13.97 28.46 15.34
C PHE A 215 -13.05 27.63 16.23
N ALA A 216 -11.82 27.36 15.86
CA ALA A 216 -10.82 26.79 16.76
C ALA A 216 -10.49 27.74 17.93
N THR A 217 -10.37 29.02 17.63
CA THR A 217 -10.15 30.06 18.67
C THR A 217 -11.36 30.16 19.60
N ARG A 218 -12.59 30.15 19.06
CA ARG A 218 -13.83 30.17 19.87
C ARG A 218 -13.99 28.91 20.72
N ALA A 219 -13.62 27.74 20.16
CA ALA A 219 -13.69 26.44 20.85
C ALA A 219 -12.75 26.38 22.07
N GLY A 220 -11.57 27.01 22.01
CA GLY A 220 -10.58 27.04 23.09
C GLY A 220 -10.15 25.67 23.57
N VAL A 221 -10.03 24.68 22.63
CA VAL A 221 -9.71 23.28 22.95
C VAL A 221 -8.30 23.17 23.54
N SER A 222 -8.21 22.59 24.74
CA SER A 222 -6.94 22.39 25.45
C SER A 222 -6.91 20.99 26.08
N ILE A 223 -5.72 20.45 26.32
CA ILE A 223 -5.53 19.12 26.91
C ILE A 223 -5.27 19.26 28.40
N GLY A 224 -6.11 18.65 29.22
CA GLY A 224 -5.94 18.53 30.65
C GLY A 224 -5.69 17.08 31.08
N VAL A 225 -5.10 16.90 32.28
CA VAL A 225 -4.90 15.54 32.82
C VAL A 225 -6.23 14.80 33.05
N LYS A 226 -7.31 15.53 33.29
CA LYS A 226 -8.66 14.98 33.49
C LYS A 226 -9.22 14.36 32.20
N ASP A 227 -8.83 14.87 31.01
CA ASP A 227 -9.33 14.41 29.71
C ASP A 227 -8.77 13.05 29.33
N LEU A 228 -7.66 12.63 29.97
CA LEU A 228 -7.06 11.31 29.81
C LEU A 228 -7.81 10.28 30.66
N ILE A 229 -8.98 9.82 30.24
CA ILE A 229 -9.82 8.87 30.98
C ILE A 229 -9.19 7.48 30.91
N ILE A 230 -8.93 6.87 32.07
CA ILE A 230 -8.45 5.50 32.17
C ILE A 230 -9.67 4.58 32.20
N PRO A 231 -9.76 3.55 31.31
CA PRO A 231 -10.91 2.65 31.26
C PRO A 231 -11.14 1.97 32.61
N ALA A 232 -12.37 1.98 33.10
CA ALA A 232 -12.72 1.33 34.36
C ALA A 232 -12.45 -0.18 34.32
N ARG A 233 -12.73 -0.83 33.18
CA ARG A 233 -12.55 -2.28 32.96
C ARG A 233 -11.07 -2.67 32.70
N LYS A 234 -10.14 -1.73 32.65
CA LYS A 234 -8.71 -2.01 32.40
C LYS A 234 -8.17 -3.06 33.36
N LYS A 235 -8.47 -2.95 34.66
CA LYS A 235 -7.98 -3.88 35.69
C LYS A 235 -8.48 -5.28 35.47
N ASP A 236 -9.74 -5.43 35.07
CA ASP A 236 -10.37 -6.74 34.83
C ASP A 236 -9.77 -7.42 33.60
N ILE A 237 -9.55 -6.65 32.50
CA ILE A 237 -8.91 -7.16 31.28
C ILE A 237 -7.49 -7.62 31.60
N LEU A 238 -6.71 -6.82 32.32
CA LEU A 238 -5.34 -7.16 32.69
C LEU A 238 -5.29 -8.40 33.60
N ALA A 239 -6.21 -8.53 34.55
CA ALA A 239 -6.28 -9.69 35.44
C ALA A 239 -6.64 -10.97 34.68
N ALA A 240 -7.59 -10.90 33.73
CA ALA A 240 -7.96 -12.03 32.88
C ALA A 240 -6.78 -12.47 32.00
N SER A 241 -6.11 -11.51 31.36
CA SER A 241 -4.93 -11.79 30.53
C SER A 241 -3.76 -12.35 31.34
N GLN A 242 -3.54 -11.87 32.56
CA GLN A 242 -2.52 -12.42 33.44
C GLN A 242 -2.83 -13.88 33.84
N ALA A 243 -4.09 -14.19 34.14
CA ALA A 243 -4.51 -15.57 34.43
C ALA A 243 -4.29 -16.50 33.24
N GLU A 244 -4.53 -16.03 32.02
CA GLU A 244 -4.28 -16.78 30.78
C GLU A 244 -2.77 -17.00 30.56
N VAL A 245 -1.93 -15.99 30.83
CA VAL A 245 -0.46 -16.12 30.79
C VAL A 245 0.04 -17.10 31.85
N ASP A 246 -0.50 -17.06 33.09
CA ASP A 246 -0.15 -17.99 34.16
C ASP A 246 -0.53 -19.43 33.81
N ASP A 247 -1.61 -19.62 33.05
CA ASP A 247 -2.02 -20.93 32.53
C ASP A 247 -1.06 -21.45 31.46
N ILE A 248 -0.66 -20.57 30.52
CA ILE A 248 0.38 -20.89 29.51
C ILE A 248 1.71 -21.24 30.20
N GLU A 249 2.08 -20.53 31.28
CA GLU A 249 3.27 -20.86 32.05
C GLU A 249 3.17 -22.21 32.75
N ARG A 250 1.97 -22.59 33.24
CA ARG A 250 1.74 -23.93 33.78
C ARG A 250 1.88 -25.00 32.71
N GLN A 251 1.25 -24.84 31.56
CA GLN A 251 1.38 -25.73 30.41
C GLN A 251 2.87 -25.89 29.98
N TYR A 252 3.64 -24.81 30.04
CA TYR A 252 5.08 -24.88 29.79
C TYR A 252 5.82 -25.66 30.87
N ARG A 253 5.53 -25.43 32.16
CA ARG A 253 6.14 -26.21 33.29
C ARG A 253 5.76 -27.68 33.24
N ASP A 254 4.57 -28.00 32.81
CA ASP A 254 4.09 -29.38 32.61
C ASP A 254 4.68 -30.04 31.35
N GLY A 255 5.40 -29.24 30.50
CA GLY A 255 6.09 -29.72 29.31
C GLY A 255 5.15 -29.98 28.11
N ILE A 256 3.92 -29.48 28.15
CA ILE A 256 2.95 -29.61 27.05
C ILE A 256 3.35 -28.73 25.85
N ILE A 257 3.97 -27.59 26.12
CA ILE A 257 4.36 -26.62 25.10
C ILE A 257 5.87 -26.30 25.17
N THR A 258 6.45 -25.94 24.03
CA THR A 258 7.85 -25.54 23.92
C THR A 258 8.10 -24.10 24.37
N ARG A 259 9.35 -23.72 24.65
CA ARG A 259 9.74 -22.34 25.00
C ARG A 259 9.33 -21.33 23.92
N THR A 260 9.51 -21.69 22.65
CA THR A 260 9.12 -20.83 21.51
C THR A 260 7.61 -20.65 21.42
N GLU A 261 6.88 -21.73 21.64
CA GLU A 261 5.42 -21.69 21.67
C GLU A 261 4.87 -20.84 22.83
N LYS A 262 5.44 -21.04 24.06
CA LYS A 262 5.16 -20.17 25.20
C LYS A 262 5.35 -18.70 24.83
N TYR A 263 6.54 -18.34 24.29
CA TYR A 263 6.85 -16.96 23.90
C TYR A 263 5.82 -16.39 22.93
N ASN A 264 5.48 -17.13 21.88
CA ASN A 264 4.50 -16.68 20.87
C ASN A 264 3.11 -16.50 21.47
N LYS A 265 2.62 -17.45 22.26
CA LYS A 265 1.31 -17.39 22.93
C LYS A 265 1.24 -16.20 23.91
N VAL A 266 2.27 -15.99 24.73
CA VAL A 266 2.31 -14.88 25.69
C VAL A 266 2.29 -13.53 24.97
N VAL A 267 3.05 -13.37 23.88
CA VAL A 267 3.05 -12.15 23.08
C VAL A 267 1.68 -11.93 22.45
N ASP A 268 1.01 -12.97 21.98
CA ASP A 268 -0.33 -12.85 21.38
C ASP A 268 -1.39 -12.45 22.41
N VAL A 269 -1.41 -13.06 23.59
CA VAL A 269 -2.31 -12.69 24.70
C VAL A 269 -2.14 -11.22 25.07
N TRP A 270 -0.90 -10.72 25.22
CA TRP A 270 -0.66 -9.33 25.57
C TRP A 270 -0.97 -8.35 24.43
N THR A 271 -0.81 -8.79 23.18
CA THR A 271 -1.24 -7.99 22.02
C THR A 271 -2.76 -7.82 22.01
N LYS A 272 -3.49 -8.92 22.21
CA LYS A 272 -4.95 -8.92 22.33
C LYS A 272 -5.42 -8.04 23.50
N ALA A 273 -4.83 -8.22 24.68
CA ALA A 273 -5.12 -7.39 25.84
C ALA A 273 -4.91 -5.89 25.58
N THR A 274 -3.84 -5.55 24.89
CA THR A 274 -3.53 -4.17 24.49
C THR A 274 -4.61 -3.60 23.57
N GLN A 275 -5.09 -4.40 22.61
CA GLN A 275 -6.16 -4.02 21.68
C GLN A 275 -7.51 -3.86 22.41
N ASP A 276 -7.82 -4.79 23.33
CA ASP A 276 -9.06 -4.76 24.10
C ASP A 276 -9.13 -3.52 25.02
N VAL A 277 -8.01 -3.20 25.69
CA VAL A 277 -7.89 -1.97 26.50
C VAL A 277 -8.05 -0.72 25.61
N SER A 278 -7.46 -0.72 24.41
CA SER A 278 -7.62 0.38 23.45
C SER A 278 -9.08 0.56 23.03
N THR A 279 -9.76 -0.54 22.72
CA THR A 279 -11.17 -0.52 22.30
C THR A 279 -12.10 -0.03 23.38
N GLU A 280 -11.93 -0.50 24.63
CA GLU A 280 -12.72 -0.04 25.77
C GLU A 280 -12.43 1.44 26.10
N MET A 281 -11.18 1.86 26.03
CA MET A 281 -10.80 3.28 26.20
C MET A 281 -11.52 4.18 25.19
N ILE A 282 -11.51 3.79 23.91
CA ILE A 282 -12.19 4.56 22.86
C ILE A 282 -13.70 4.59 23.11
N LYS A 283 -14.32 3.48 23.51
CA LYS A 283 -15.75 3.44 23.84
C LYS A 283 -16.11 4.39 24.98
N GLU A 284 -15.30 4.41 26.07
CA GLU A 284 -15.56 5.30 27.21
C GLU A 284 -15.36 6.78 26.87
N ILE A 285 -14.33 7.09 26.07
CA ILE A 285 -14.05 8.48 25.69
C ILE A 285 -15.00 8.99 24.58
N SER A 286 -15.55 8.10 23.75
CA SER A 286 -16.33 8.48 22.55
C SER A 286 -17.70 9.07 22.85
N TYR A 287 -18.31 8.73 23.99
CA TYR A 287 -19.69 9.09 24.25
C TYR A 287 -19.88 9.64 25.67
N ASP A 288 -20.64 10.74 25.74
CA ASP A 288 -21.15 11.31 26.98
C ASP A 288 -22.65 11.04 27.08
N ILE A 289 -23.12 10.69 28.28
CA ILE A 289 -24.55 10.54 28.56
C ILE A 289 -25.05 11.88 29.07
N LEU A 290 -25.80 12.58 28.25
CA LEU A 290 -26.43 13.85 28.63
C LEU A 290 -27.84 13.59 29.12
N LYS A 291 -28.22 14.32 30.22
CA LYS A 291 -29.58 14.28 30.77
C LYS A 291 -30.29 15.60 30.45
N ASP A 292 -31.49 15.48 29.90
CA ASP A 292 -32.35 16.64 29.70
C ASP A 292 -32.70 17.28 31.06
N PRO A 293 -32.34 18.54 31.29
CA PRO A 293 -32.63 19.22 32.53
C PRO A 293 -34.15 19.36 32.77
N LYS A 294 -34.98 19.26 31.75
CA LYS A 294 -36.45 19.45 31.85
C LYS A 294 -37.20 18.12 32.00
N THR A 295 -36.82 17.08 31.22
CA THR A 295 -37.57 15.80 31.14
C THR A 295 -36.85 14.66 31.83
N GLY A 296 -35.57 14.82 32.22
CA GLY A 296 -34.75 13.74 32.79
C GLY A 296 -34.39 12.63 31.83
N ARG A 297 -34.68 12.77 30.53
CA ARG A 297 -34.37 11.80 29.49
C ARG A 297 -32.87 11.77 29.28
N GLU A 298 -32.30 10.57 29.23
CA GLU A 298 -30.87 10.35 28.92
C GLU A 298 -30.71 10.08 27.43
N GLU A 299 -29.78 10.77 26.80
CA GLU A 299 -29.37 10.51 25.41
C GLU A 299 -27.85 10.39 25.33
N LYS A 300 -27.40 9.40 24.54
CA LYS A 300 -25.99 9.13 24.29
C LYS A 300 -25.52 10.02 23.16
N ASN A 301 -24.66 10.98 23.45
CA ASN A 301 -24.09 11.91 22.49
C ASN A 301 -22.59 11.68 22.29
N GLN A 302 -22.06 12.15 21.16
CA GLN A 302 -20.64 12.16 20.91
C GLN A 302 -19.95 13.07 21.94
N SER A 303 -18.84 12.59 22.52
CA SER A 303 -18.14 13.33 23.56
C SER A 303 -17.40 14.55 23.03
N PHE A 304 -17.38 15.62 23.81
CA PHE A 304 -16.58 16.83 23.57
C PHE A 304 -15.23 16.78 24.32
N ASN A 305 -14.73 15.58 24.64
CA ASN A 305 -13.41 15.42 25.20
C ASN A 305 -12.35 15.91 24.21
N SER A 306 -11.46 16.79 24.64
CA SER A 306 -10.44 17.43 23.78
C SER A 306 -9.58 16.43 23.02
N ILE A 307 -9.15 15.36 23.68
CA ILE A 307 -8.28 14.32 23.11
C ILE A 307 -9.04 13.50 22.07
N PHE A 308 -10.29 13.17 22.37
CA PHE A 308 -11.16 12.45 21.43
C PHE A 308 -11.44 13.31 20.19
N MET A 309 -11.76 14.58 20.34
CA MET A 309 -11.97 15.50 19.21
C MET A 309 -10.72 15.63 18.34
N MET A 310 -9.53 15.82 18.94
CA MET A 310 -8.27 15.94 18.20
C MET A 310 -7.95 14.68 17.36
N SER A 311 -8.15 13.51 17.94
CA SER A 311 -7.86 12.23 17.27
C SER A 311 -8.90 11.87 16.23
N THR A 312 -10.21 11.98 16.54
CA THR A 312 -11.29 11.60 15.64
C THR A 312 -11.41 12.54 14.45
N SER A 313 -11.19 13.84 14.66
CA SER A 313 -11.15 14.82 13.55
C SER A 313 -9.99 14.56 12.59
N GLY A 314 -8.93 13.89 13.05
CA GLY A 314 -7.67 13.73 12.30
C GLY A 314 -6.78 14.99 12.34
N ALA A 315 -7.06 15.91 13.26
CA ALA A 315 -6.25 17.12 13.44
C ALA A 315 -4.87 16.80 14.03
N ARG A 316 -4.84 16.02 15.12
CA ARG A 316 -3.59 15.60 15.75
C ARG A 316 -3.79 14.34 16.59
N GLY A 317 -2.78 13.47 16.58
CA GLY A 317 -2.81 12.22 17.32
C GLY A 317 -3.48 11.06 16.58
N ASN A 318 -3.14 9.85 17.00
CA ASN A 318 -3.75 8.60 16.54
C ASN A 318 -4.20 7.75 17.73
N GLN A 319 -4.91 6.66 17.47
CA GLN A 319 -5.41 5.76 18.51
C GLN A 319 -4.27 5.17 19.37
N ASP A 320 -3.12 4.84 18.78
CA ASP A 320 -1.97 4.29 19.51
C ASP A 320 -1.37 5.30 20.48
N GLN A 321 -1.29 6.57 20.10
CA GLN A 321 -0.82 7.63 20.99
C GLN A 321 -1.78 7.83 22.16
N MET A 322 -3.10 7.83 21.91
CA MET A 322 -4.12 7.91 22.97
C MET A 322 -4.03 6.71 23.91
N ARG A 323 -3.85 5.51 23.37
CA ARG A 323 -3.67 4.27 24.14
C ARG A 323 -2.47 4.35 25.08
N GLN A 324 -1.34 4.88 24.60
CA GLN A 324 -0.15 5.06 25.44
C GLN A 324 -0.36 6.11 26.53
N LEU A 325 -1.16 7.15 26.27
CA LEU A 325 -1.43 8.21 27.24
C LEU A 325 -2.40 7.77 28.34
N ALA A 326 -3.49 7.11 28.01
CA ALA A 326 -4.59 6.78 28.92
C ALA A 326 -4.83 5.28 29.14
N GLY A 327 -4.51 4.43 28.18
CA GLY A 327 -4.70 2.97 28.24
C GLY A 327 -3.50 2.24 28.86
N MET A 328 -2.71 1.59 28.02
CA MET A 328 -1.44 0.94 28.41
C MET A 328 -0.40 1.12 27.30
N ARG A 329 0.88 1.13 27.65
CA ARG A 329 1.94 1.26 26.67
C ARG A 329 2.12 0.00 25.83
N GLY A 330 1.99 -1.19 26.44
CA GLY A 330 2.06 -2.48 25.75
C GLY A 330 3.45 -3.08 25.67
N LEU A 331 3.66 -3.95 24.68
CA LEU A 331 4.91 -4.68 24.47
C LEU A 331 6.00 -3.78 23.87
N MET A 332 7.24 -3.98 24.32
CA MET A 332 8.42 -3.25 23.85
C MET A 332 9.35 -4.17 23.09
N ALA A 333 10.05 -3.63 22.08
CA ALA A 333 11.05 -4.36 21.32
C ALA A 333 12.48 -4.07 21.84
N LYS A 334 13.31 -5.12 21.90
CA LYS A 334 14.76 -5.00 22.10
C LYS A 334 15.43 -4.37 20.86
N PRO A 335 16.65 -3.86 20.97
CA PRO A 335 17.42 -3.40 19.80
C PRO A 335 17.60 -4.46 18.72
N SER A 336 17.62 -5.76 19.10
CA SER A 336 17.65 -6.90 18.17
C SER A 336 16.38 -7.07 17.32
N GLY A 337 15.26 -6.44 17.71
CA GLY A 337 13.94 -6.64 17.10
C GLY A 337 13.05 -7.64 17.83
N GLU A 338 13.61 -8.44 18.75
CA GLU A 338 12.86 -9.38 19.59
C GLU A 338 11.94 -8.64 20.57
N ILE A 339 10.71 -9.10 20.73
CA ILE A 339 9.73 -8.50 21.64
C ILE A 339 9.99 -9.00 23.06
N ILE A 340 9.91 -8.10 24.03
CA ILE A 340 10.03 -8.44 25.45
C ILE A 340 8.71 -9.03 25.92
N GLU A 341 8.71 -10.23 26.52
CA GLU A 341 7.51 -10.95 26.97
C GLU A 341 6.69 -10.18 28.01
N THR A 342 7.34 -9.36 28.84
CA THR A 342 6.67 -8.56 29.88
C THR A 342 6.21 -7.23 29.30
N PRO A 343 4.87 -6.99 29.26
CA PRO A 343 4.35 -5.72 28.76
C PRO A 343 4.50 -4.60 29.78
N ILE A 344 4.44 -3.36 29.30
CA ILE A 344 4.25 -2.19 30.13
C ILE A 344 2.74 -1.96 30.29
N THR A 345 2.19 -2.37 31.43
CA THR A 345 0.75 -2.27 31.73
C THR A 345 0.31 -0.86 32.12
N SER A 346 1.26 -0.01 32.57
CA SER A 346 1.01 1.36 32.97
C SER A 346 0.86 2.28 31.75
N SER A 347 0.04 3.28 31.87
CA SER A 347 -0.07 4.41 30.94
C SER A 347 0.82 5.57 31.39
N PHE A 348 1.05 6.55 30.51
CA PHE A 348 1.79 7.76 30.90
C PHE A 348 1.09 8.57 31.98
N ARG A 349 -0.25 8.54 32.03
CA ARG A 349 -1.02 9.20 33.09
C ARG A 349 -0.78 8.56 34.46
N GLU A 350 -0.67 7.23 34.53
CA GLU A 350 -0.41 6.48 35.75
C GLU A 350 1.04 6.60 36.21
N GLY A 351 1.94 6.91 35.29
CA GLY A 351 3.38 6.92 35.52
C GLY A 351 4.02 5.53 35.31
N LEU A 352 5.26 5.52 34.85
CA LEU A 352 6.05 4.31 34.59
C LEU A 352 6.95 4.02 35.78
N SER A 353 7.14 2.73 36.11
CA SER A 353 8.18 2.33 37.03
C SER A 353 9.59 2.52 36.41
N VAL A 354 10.64 2.55 37.22
CA VAL A 354 12.01 2.74 36.74
C VAL A 354 12.41 1.66 35.72
N LEU A 355 12.06 0.41 35.97
CA LEU A 355 12.34 -0.70 35.04
C LEU A 355 11.56 -0.55 33.72
N GLN A 356 10.29 -0.17 33.78
CA GLN A 356 9.46 0.07 32.61
C GLN A 356 9.99 1.24 31.77
N TYR A 357 10.44 2.30 32.42
CA TYR A 357 11.09 3.42 31.75
C TYR A 357 12.40 3.00 31.07
N PHE A 358 13.26 2.27 31.78
CA PHE A 358 14.51 1.76 31.22
C PHE A 358 14.26 0.86 29.99
N THR A 359 13.31 -0.07 30.07
CA THR A 359 12.91 -0.92 28.96
C THR A 359 12.44 -0.09 27.75
N SER A 360 11.71 0.99 28.00
CA SER A 360 11.25 1.90 26.97
C SER A 360 12.36 2.62 26.23
N THR A 361 13.49 2.90 26.90
CA THR A 361 14.62 3.63 26.28
C THR A 361 15.29 2.86 25.15
N HIS A 362 15.26 1.51 25.19
CA HIS A 362 15.79 0.68 24.11
C HIS A 362 15.07 0.90 22.79
N GLY A 363 13.74 0.90 22.83
CA GLY A 363 12.92 1.18 21.63
C GLY A 363 13.09 2.60 21.12
N ALA A 364 13.13 3.59 22.02
CA ALA A 364 13.33 4.99 21.64
C ALA A 364 14.70 5.21 20.96
N ARG A 365 15.77 4.69 21.54
CA ARG A 365 17.13 4.79 20.96
C ARG A 365 17.23 4.13 19.59
N LYS A 366 16.65 2.92 19.45
CA LYS A 366 16.60 2.24 18.15
C LYS A 366 15.83 3.08 17.12
N GLY A 367 14.68 3.63 17.49
CA GLY A 367 13.90 4.48 16.60
C GLY A 367 14.67 5.71 16.11
N LEU A 368 15.42 6.40 17.00
CA LEU A 368 16.27 7.54 16.65
C LEU A 368 17.37 7.16 15.65
N ALA A 369 18.09 6.05 15.92
CA ALA A 369 19.16 5.56 15.05
C ALA A 369 18.60 5.12 13.67
N ASP A 370 17.49 4.36 13.68
CA ASP A 370 16.85 3.89 12.46
C ASP A 370 16.37 5.06 11.58
N THR A 371 15.82 6.11 12.16
CA THR A 371 15.38 7.29 11.42
C THR A 371 16.54 7.95 10.68
N ALA A 372 17.66 8.18 11.36
CA ALA A 372 18.84 8.82 10.78
C ALA A 372 19.43 8.02 9.60
N LEU A 373 19.55 6.69 9.76
CA LEU A 373 20.14 5.82 8.73
C LEU A 373 19.19 5.58 7.55
N LYS A 374 17.90 5.37 7.81
CA LYS A 374 16.91 5.07 6.78
C LYS A 374 16.61 6.27 5.88
N THR A 375 16.70 7.50 6.40
CA THR A 375 16.53 8.72 5.59
C THR A 375 17.56 8.78 4.45
N ALA A 376 18.82 8.45 4.74
CA ALA A 376 19.86 8.39 3.72
C ALA A 376 19.59 7.29 2.67
N ASN A 377 19.15 6.10 3.11
CA ASN A 377 18.82 5.00 2.21
C ASN A 377 17.63 5.33 1.29
N SER A 378 16.61 6.00 1.81
CA SER A 378 15.47 6.46 1.01
C SER A 378 15.90 7.49 -0.04
N GLY A 379 16.73 8.46 0.34
CA GLY A 379 17.27 9.45 -0.60
C GLY A 379 18.10 8.79 -1.71
N TYR A 380 18.93 7.81 -1.37
CA TYR A 380 19.71 7.05 -2.34
C TYR A 380 18.84 6.20 -3.27
N LEU A 381 17.77 5.58 -2.76
CA LEU A 381 16.79 4.87 -3.60
C LEU A 381 16.14 5.82 -4.60
N THR A 382 15.67 6.99 -4.13
CA THR A 382 15.04 8.01 -5.00
C THR A 382 15.99 8.46 -6.10
N ARG A 383 17.27 8.71 -5.78
CA ARG A 383 18.28 9.07 -6.78
C ARG A 383 18.42 7.99 -7.84
N ARG A 384 18.53 6.72 -7.46
CA ARG A 384 18.64 5.59 -8.41
C ARG A 384 17.41 5.49 -9.31
N LEU A 385 16.20 5.65 -8.75
CA LEU A 385 14.96 5.65 -9.51
C LEU A 385 14.93 6.78 -10.53
N VAL A 386 15.31 8.01 -10.15
CA VAL A 386 15.38 9.16 -11.08
C VAL A 386 16.36 8.87 -12.21
N ASP A 387 17.53 8.32 -11.92
CA ASP A 387 18.55 8.06 -12.95
C ASP A 387 18.10 7.03 -14.01
N VAL A 388 17.25 6.04 -13.62
CA VAL A 388 16.70 5.04 -14.55
C VAL A 388 15.64 5.62 -15.49
N VAL A 389 14.79 6.51 -14.98
CA VAL A 389 13.57 6.94 -15.70
C VAL A 389 13.64 8.38 -16.22
N GLN A 390 14.79 9.04 -16.15
CA GLN A 390 14.95 10.43 -16.57
C GLN A 390 14.63 10.69 -18.05
N ASP A 391 14.80 9.68 -18.89
CA ASP A 391 14.55 9.73 -20.33
C ASP A 391 13.09 9.43 -20.72
N VAL A 392 12.25 9.06 -19.76
CA VAL A 392 10.85 8.70 -20.00
C VAL A 392 9.97 9.94 -19.99
N ILE A 393 9.57 10.36 -21.17
CA ILE A 393 8.63 11.45 -21.43
C ILE A 393 7.44 10.94 -22.23
N VAL A 394 6.34 11.69 -22.26
CA VAL A 394 5.22 11.40 -23.17
C VAL A 394 5.58 11.92 -24.56
N SER A 395 5.79 11.01 -25.51
CA SER A 395 6.29 11.36 -26.86
C SER A 395 5.21 11.43 -27.93
N GLU A 396 4.13 10.65 -27.77
CA GLU A 396 3.11 10.44 -28.79
C GLU A 396 1.72 10.43 -28.16
N HIS A 397 0.69 10.68 -28.93
CA HIS A 397 -0.69 10.60 -28.46
C HIS A 397 -1.14 9.14 -28.35
N ASP A 398 -0.93 8.33 -29.39
CA ASP A 398 -1.30 6.91 -29.44
C ASP A 398 -0.24 6.06 -30.11
N CYS A 399 0.13 4.94 -29.52
CA CYS A 399 1.09 3.97 -30.07
C CYS A 399 0.41 2.80 -30.83
N GLY A 400 -0.94 2.74 -30.90
CA GLY A 400 -1.68 1.70 -31.61
C GLY A 400 -1.53 0.30 -31.01
N THR A 401 -1.21 0.16 -29.72
CA THR A 401 -1.05 -1.17 -29.10
C THR A 401 -2.38 -1.93 -29.03
N VAL A 402 -2.30 -3.23 -29.29
CA VAL A 402 -3.41 -4.18 -29.10
C VAL A 402 -3.28 -4.98 -27.80
N ASP A 403 -2.19 -4.77 -27.08
CA ASP A 403 -1.88 -5.44 -25.80
C ASP A 403 -2.29 -4.57 -24.62
N GLY A 404 -3.02 -5.17 -23.68
CA GLY A 404 -3.44 -4.51 -22.43
C GLY A 404 -3.16 -5.36 -21.20
N ILE A 405 -3.53 -4.82 -20.05
CA ILE A 405 -3.50 -5.51 -18.76
C ILE A 405 -4.94 -5.70 -18.29
N GLU A 406 -5.26 -6.91 -17.90
CA GLU A 406 -6.53 -7.23 -17.27
C GLU A 406 -6.48 -6.85 -15.78
N LEU A 407 -7.37 -5.95 -15.37
CA LEU A 407 -7.57 -5.58 -13.99
C LEU A 407 -8.75 -6.36 -13.40
N THR A 408 -8.52 -6.96 -12.25
CA THR A 408 -9.52 -7.67 -11.44
C THR A 408 -9.61 -7.06 -10.06
N HIS A 409 -10.64 -7.42 -9.28
CA HIS A 409 -10.72 -7.04 -7.87
C HIS A 409 -9.49 -7.52 -7.10
N LEU A 410 -8.88 -6.63 -6.32
CA LEU A 410 -7.83 -7.03 -5.39
C LEU A 410 -8.49 -7.62 -4.14
N ARG A 411 -8.26 -8.92 -3.91
CA ARG A 411 -8.80 -9.65 -2.77
C ARG A 411 -7.69 -9.96 -1.76
N GLU A 412 -7.98 -9.78 -0.49
CA GLU A 412 -7.08 -10.14 0.60
C GLU A 412 -7.89 -10.88 1.67
N GLY A 413 -7.54 -12.14 1.92
CA GLY A 413 -8.23 -12.97 2.91
C GLY A 413 -9.73 -13.18 2.63
N GLY A 414 -10.15 -13.16 1.35
CA GLY A 414 -11.53 -13.33 0.93
C GLY A 414 -12.30 -12.02 0.68
N ASP A 415 -11.91 -10.94 1.33
CA ASP A 415 -12.56 -9.63 1.16
C ASP A 415 -12.01 -8.85 -0.05
N ILE A 416 -12.87 -8.09 -0.73
CA ILE A 416 -12.47 -7.15 -1.77
C ILE A 416 -11.88 -5.92 -1.10
N LYS A 417 -10.54 -5.78 -1.15
CA LYS A 417 -9.84 -4.63 -0.56
C LYS A 417 -9.92 -3.39 -1.46
N THR A 418 -9.67 -3.59 -2.75
CA THR A 418 -9.78 -2.55 -3.77
C THR A 418 -10.62 -3.08 -4.94
N PRO A 419 -11.76 -2.48 -5.23
CA PRO A 419 -12.59 -2.90 -6.36
C PRO A 419 -11.97 -2.48 -7.70
N VAL A 420 -12.38 -3.13 -8.79
CA VAL A 420 -11.85 -2.88 -10.15
C VAL A 420 -12.02 -1.41 -10.56
N TRP A 421 -13.17 -0.81 -10.28
CA TRP A 421 -13.45 0.57 -10.68
C TRP A 421 -12.55 1.60 -9.99
N GLU A 422 -12.05 1.34 -8.77
CA GLU A 422 -11.05 2.20 -8.12
C GLU A 422 -9.65 2.01 -8.70
N ARG A 423 -9.28 0.77 -9.06
CA ARG A 423 -7.99 0.47 -9.69
C ARG A 423 -7.90 1.00 -11.13
N ALA A 424 -9.03 1.03 -11.81
CA ALA A 424 -9.12 1.47 -13.20
C ALA A 424 -9.17 3.00 -13.34
N MET A 425 -9.40 3.72 -12.26
CA MET A 425 -9.51 5.18 -12.29
C MET A 425 -8.27 5.84 -12.90
N GLY A 426 -8.48 6.72 -13.87
CA GLY A 426 -7.40 7.40 -14.58
C GLY A 426 -6.69 6.55 -15.66
N ARG A 427 -7.20 5.34 -15.97
CA ARG A 427 -6.74 4.50 -17.07
C ARG A 427 -7.61 4.66 -18.31
N VAL A 428 -7.08 4.28 -19.45
CA VAL A 428 -7.81 4.25 -20.72
C VAL A 428 -8.17 2.81 -21.07
N LEU A 429 -9.41 2.57 -21.45
CA LEU A 429 -9.86 1.25 -21.90
C LEU A 429 -9.19 0.85 -23.21
N LEU A 430 -8.80 -0.41 -23.32
CA LEU A 430 -8.29 -0.99 -24.57
C LEU A 430 -9.42 -1.56 -25.41
N TYR A 431 -10.36 -2.26 -24.77
CA TYR A 431 -11.52 -2.87 -25.41
C TYR A 431 -12.81 -2.34 -24.81
N PRO A 432 -13.91 -2.34 -25.56
CA PRO A 432 -15.20 -1.93 -25.02
C PRO A 432 -15.64 -2.83 -23.86
N VAL A 433 -16.27 -2.26 -22.87
CA VAL A 433 -16.83 -3.00 -21.72
C VAL A 433 -18.29 -3.26 -21.97
N TYR A 434 -18.69 -4.53 -21.89
CA TYR A 434 -20.07 -4.99 -22.07
C TYR A 434 -20.76 -5.17 -20.72
N ASP A 435 -22.09 -5.11 -20.74
CA ASP A 435 -22.91 -5.38 -19.56
C ASP A 435 -22.80 -6.88 -19.18
N PRO A 436 -22.48 -7.23 -17.92
CA PRO A 436 -22.45 -8.63 -17.48
C PRO A 436 -23.80 -9.36 -17.63
N GLU A 437 -24.91 -8.62 -17.67
CA GLU A 437 -26.27 -9.17 -17.82
C GLU A 437 -26.72 -9.21 -19.30
N ASP A 438 -26.17 -8.36 -20.15
CA ASP A 438 -26.51 -8.26 -21.58
C ASP A 438 -25.25 -8.04 -22.44
N ALA A 439 -24.74 -9.12 -23.01
CA ALA A 439 -23.49 -9.11 -23.80
C ALA A 439 -23.56 -8.27 -25.11
N GLU A 440 -24.73 -7.83 -25.55
CA GLU A 440 -24.86 -6.96 -26.73
C GLU A 440 -24.80 -5.47 -26.37
N LYS A 441 -25.01 -5.13 -25.11
CA LYS A 441 -25.01 -3.74 -24.63
C LYS A 441 -23.62 -3.29 -24.24
N VAL A 442 -23.06 -2.33 -24.97
CA VAL A 442 -21.79 -1.67 -24.65
C VAL A 442 -22.03 -0.62 -23.56
N LEU A 443 -21.39 -0.79 -22.40
CA LEU A 443 -21.42 0.17 -21.29
C LEU A 443 -20.46 1.33 -21.54
N LEU A 444 -19.22 1.01 -21.93
CA LEU A 444 -18.18 2.00 -22.21
C LEU A 444 -17.48 1.63 -23.51
N PRO A 445 -17.29 2.56 -24.46
CA PRO A 445 -16.58 2.33 -25.71
C PRO A 445 -15.06 2.20 -25.48
N GLU A 446 -14.36 1.68 -26.49
CA GLU A 446 -12.89 1.59 -26.51
C GLU A 446 -12.25 3.00 -26.43
N ASN A 447 -11.01 3.05 -25.95
CA ASN A 447 -10.21 4.28 -25.79
C ASN A 447 -10.87 5.37 -24.92
N THR A 448 -11.86 5.00 -24.10
CA THR A 448 -12.46 5.92 -23.12
C THR A 448 -11.54 6.05 -21.89
N LEU A 449 -11.30 7.28 -21.45
CA LEU A 449 -10.64 7.54 -20.18
C LEU A 449 -11.65 7.27 -19.05
N ILE A 450 -11.27 6.44 -18.08
CA ILE A 450 -12.13 6.11 -16.94
C ILE A 450 -11.96 7.21 -15.89
N ASP A 451 -12.93 8.09 -15.81
CA ASP A 451 -13.07 9.06 -14.73
C ASP A 451 -14.10 8.56 -13.70
N GLU A 452 -14.50 9.43 -12.78
CA GLU A 452 -15.39 9.06 -11.69
C GLU A 452 -16.83 8.72 -12.16
N ALA A 453 -17.27 9.33 -13.26
CA ALA A 453 -18.57 9.05 -13.86
C ALA A 453 -18.60 7.64 -14.46
N GLU A 454 -17.58 7.28 -15.22
CA GLU A 454 -17.43 5.95 -15.81
C GLU A 454 -17.21 4.89 -14.73
N ALA A 455 -16.42 5.23 -13.69
CA ALA A 455 -16.24 4.34 -12.54
C ALA A 455 -17.56 4.08 -11.79
N ALA A 456 -18.45 5.06 -11.69
CA ALA A 456 -19.79 4.86 -11.13
C ALA A 456 -20.64 3.90 -11.97
N VAL A 457 -20.60 4.01 -13.30
CA VAL A 457 -21.28 3.07 -14.22
C VAL A 457 -20.75 1.65 -14.02
N LEU A 458 -19.43 1.45 -13.98
CA LEU A 458 -18.81 0.15 -13.73
C LEU A 458 -19.24 -0.47 -12.39
N ARG A 459 -19.39 0.37 -11.36
CA ARG A 459 -19.85 -0.05 -10.03
C ARG A 459 -21.31 -0.47 -10.03
N GLU A 460 -22.19 0.28 -10.70
CA GLU A 460 -23.63 -0.01 -10.79
C GLU A 460 -23.90 -1.35 -11.49
N HIS A 461 -23.16 -1.64 -12.57
CA HIS A 461 -23.29 -2.89 -13.33
C HIS A 461 -22.45 -4.04 -12.76
N GLY A 462 -21.65 -3.82 -11.69
CA GLY A 462 -20.90 -4.87 -10.98
C GLY A 462 -19.86 -5.60 -11.85
N VAL A 463 -19.19 -4.87 -12.74
CA VAL A 463 -18.15 -5.41 -13.62
C VAL A 463 -16.99 -5.98 -12.80
N SER A 464 -16.57 -7.21 -13.05
CA SER A 464 -15.56 -7.94 -12.29
C SER A 464 -14.15 -7.85 -12.88
N SER A 465 -14.01 -7.72 -14.19
CA SER A 465 -12.72 -7.58 -14.90
C SER A 465 -12.85 -6.61 -16.07
N ILE A 466 -11.78 -5.86 -16.32
CA ILE A 466 -11.65 -4.93 -17.45
C ILE A 466 -10.23 -4.96 -18.00
N THR A 467 -10.08 -4.78 -19.31
CA THR A 467 -8.77 -4.67 -19.96
C THR A 467 -8.45 -3.22 -20.22
N VAL A 468 -7.36 -2.74 -19.63
CA VAL A 468 -6.91 -1.36 -19.74
C VAL A 468 -5.57 -1.23 -20.44
N ARG A 469 -5.30 -0.06 -21.00
CA ARG A 469 -3.97 0.32 -21.52
C ARG A 469 -3.03 0.58 -20.35
N SER A 470 -1.76 0.22 -20.51
CA SER A 470 -0.74 0.38 -19.48
C SER A 470 0.59 0.87 -20.07
N PRO A 471 1.38 1.62 -19.28
CA PRO A 471 2.76 1.91 -19.63
C PRO A 471 3.62 0.67 -19.94
N LEU A 472 3.34 -0.47 -19.31
CA LEU A 472 4.07 -1.73 -19.52
C LEU A 472 3.92 -2.30 -20.93
N THR A 473 2.72 -2.19 -21.50
CA THR A 473 2.39 -2.75 -22.83
C THR A 473 2.51 -1.72 -23.95
N CYS A 474 2.95 -0.51 -23.64
CA CYS A 474 3.12 0.57 -24.60
C CYS A 474 4.23 0.24 -25.62
N GLN A 475 3.89 0.35 -26.92
CA GLN A 475 4.80 0.05 -28.05
C GLN A 475 5.54 1.27 -28.58
N ALA A 476 5.41 2.45 -27.95
CA ALA A 476 6.16 3.64 -28.33
C ALA A 476 7.67 3.36 -28.35
N GLU A 477 8.37 3.77 -29.41
CA GLU A 477 9.82 3.56 -29.54
C GLU A 477 10.59 4.26 -28.43
N ARG A 478 10.14 5.44 -28.05
CA ARG A 478 10.74 6.26 -26.98
C ARG A 478 9.66 6.79 -26.07
N GLY A 479 9.97 6.83 -24.77
CA GLY A 479 9.00 7.32 -23.81
C GLY A 479 7.75 6.47 -23.72
N ILE A 480 6.60 7.07 -23.52
CA ILE A 480 5.28 6.46 -23.37
C ILE A 480 4.28 7.30 -24.15
N CYS A 481 3.25 6.70 -24.74
CA CYS A 481 2.17 7.46 -25.38
C CYS A 481 1.14 7.94 -24.35
N ALA A 482 0.40 9.00 -24.69
CA ALA A 482 -0.57 9.63 -23.80
C ALA A 482 -1.70 8.68 -23.41
N LEU A 483 -2.25 7.89 -24.33
CA LEU A 483 -3.33 6.96 -24.04
C LEU A 483 -2.89 5.80 -23.12
N CYS A 484 -1.66 5.28 -23.26
CA CYS A 484 -1.16 4.23 -22.37
C CYS A 484 -0.85 4.72 -20.96
N TYR A 485 -0.45 5.97 -20.80
CA TYR A 485 -0.29 6.59 -19.49
C TYR A 485 -1.63 6.98 -18.86
N GLY A 486 -2.56 7.49 -19.68
CA GLY A 486 -3.88 7.91 -19.26
C GLY A 486 -3.89 9.30 -18.61
N ARG A 487 -4.61 9.45 -17.52
CA ARG A 487 -4.86 10.70 -16.82
C ARG A 487 -3.60 11.25 -16.15
N ASP A 488 -3.35 12.54 -16.31
CA ASP A 488 -2.42 13.28 -15.44
C ASP A 488 -3.09 13.48 -14.07
N LEU A 489 -2.56 12.83 -13.05
CA LEU A 489 -3.13 12.85 -11.70
C LEU A 489 -3.10 14.25 -11.07
N ALA A 490 -2.14 15.09 -11.45
CA ALA A 490 -2.02 16.44 -10.91
C ALA A 490 -3.01 17.45 -11.52
N ARG A 491 -3.47 17.18 -12.75
CA ARG A 491 -4.37 18.11 -13.50
C ARG A 491 -5.76 17.54 -13.74
N GLY A 492 -5.91 16.21 -13.68
CA GLY A 492 -7.20 15.55 -13.82
C GLY A 492 -7.68 15.29 -15.26
N HIS A 493 -6.91 15.63 -16.28
CA HIS A 493 -7.20 15.33 -17.69
C HIS A 493 -6.14 14.40 -18.30
N LEU A 494 -6.33 13.98 -19.55
CA LEU A 494 -5.35 13.18 -20.28
C LEU A 494 -3.99 13.89 -20.29
N VAL A 495 -2.91 13.14 -20.10
CA VAL A 495 -1.55 13.69 -20.03
C VAL A 495 -1.17 14.37 -21.36
N ASN A 496 -0.52 15.52 -21.28
CA ASN A 496 -0.02 16.22 -22.44
C ASN A 496 1.30 15.60 -22.94
N THR A 497 1.55 15.72 -24.25
CA THR A 497 2.85 15.39 -24.85
C THR A 497 3.96 16.25 -24.22
N GLY A 498 5.15 15.68 -24.04
CA GLY A 498 6.27 16.36 -23.41
C GLY A 498 6.32 16.31 -21.88
N GLU A 499 5.30 15.75 -21.18
CA GLU A 499 5.32 15.62 -19.71
C GLU A 499 6.36 14.59 -19.26
N THR A 500 7.10 14.89 -18.18
CA THR A 500 8.18 14.05 -17.63
C THR A 500 7.64 12.99 -16.66
N VAL A 501 6.90 12.04 -17.18
CA VAL A 501 6.23 11.01 -16.36
C VAL A 501 7.19 10.11 -15.59
N GLY A 502 8.41 9.91 -16.09
CA GLY A 502 9.45 9.15 -15.41
C GLY A 502 9.88 9.79 -14.09
N ILE A 503 10.20 11.09 -14.11
CA ILE A 503 10.62 11.83 -12.91
C ILE A 503 9.47 11.91 -11.91
N ILE A 504 8.24 12.13 -12.38
CA ILE A 504 7.05 12.12 -11.52
C ILE A 504 6.91 10.76 -10.82
N ALA A 505 7.09 9.65 -11.53
CA ALA A 505 7.04 8.30 -10.98
C ALA A 505 8.11 8.08 -9.90
N ALA A 506 9.38 8.41 -10.19
CA ALA A 506 10.49 8.25 -9.26
C ALA A 506 10.30 9.08 -7.98
N GLN A 507 9.87 10.33 -8.10
CA GLN A 507 9.60 11.21 -6.98
C GLN A 507 8.39 10.75 -6.16
N SER A 508 7.32 10.28 -6.82
CA SER A 508 6.11 9.77 -6.16
C SER A 508 6.36 8.49 -5.35
N ILE A 509 7.34 7.67 -5.75
CA ILE A 509 7.75 6.47 -5.01
C ILE A 509 8.75 6.83 -3.90
N GLY A 510 9.65 7.79 -4.14
CA GLY A 510 10.71 8.16 -3.22
C GLY A 510 10.28 9.04 -2.06
N GLU A 511 9.38 9.99 -2.30
CA GLU A 511 8.92 10.94 -1.27
C GLU A 511 8.29 10.23 -0.05
N PRO A 512 7.32 9.31 -0.20
CA PRO A 512 6.78 8.60 0.93
C PRO A 512 7.81 7.76 1.69
N GLY A 513 8.80 7.20 1.00
CA GLY A 513 9.89 6.44 1.61
C GLY A 513 10.64 7.24 2.66
N THR A 514 10.94 8.51 2.38
CA THR A 514 11.61 9.42 3.33
C THR A 514 10.70 9.79 4.50
N GLN A 515 9.42 10.03 4.26
CA GLN A 515 8.46 10.35 5.32
C GLN A 515 8.15 9.14 6.21
N LEU A 516 8.06 7.94 5.64
CA LEU A 516 7.80 6.71 6.38
C LEU A 516 8.91 6.40 7.39
N THR A 517 10.15 6.71 7.05
CA THR A 517 11.27 6.58 7.99
C THR A 517 11.15 7.54 9.18
N MET A 518 10.57 8.71 8.98
CA MET A 518 10.29 9.65 10.06
C MET A 518 9.08 9.24 10.91
N ARG A 519 8.03 8.65 10.31
CA ARG A 519 6.80 8.26 11.04
C ARG A 519 6.96 7.05 11.95
N THR A 520 7.80 6.08 11.61
CA THR A 520 8.09 4.94 12.50
C THR A 520 8.70 5.36 13.84
N PHE A 521 9.25 6.56 13.90
CA PHE A 521 9.81 7.15 15.11
C PHE A 521 8.75 7.55 16.15
N HIS A 522 7.55 7.97 15.72
CA HIS A 522 6.50 8.46 16.62
C HIS A 522 5.80 7.35 17.43
N ILE A 523 6.02 6.08 17.11
CA ILE A 523 5.41 4.95 17.84
C ILE A 523 6.21 4.58 19.11
N GLY A 524 7.34 5.23 19.38
CA GLY A 524 8.06 5.11 20.66
C GLY A 524 8.60 3.72 20.97
N GLY A 525 8.90 2.91 19.93
CA GLY A 525 9.47 1.57 20.10
C GLY A 525 8.48 0.52 20.62
N THR A 526 7.18 0.81 20.66
CA THR A 526 6.16 -0.21 20.94
C THR A 526 6.09 -1.20 19.78
N ALA A 527 6.05 -2.48 20.09
CA ALA A 527 5.89 -3.53 19.10
C ALA A 527 4.45 -3.48 18.56
N SER A 528 4.30 -3.24 17.26
CA SER A 528 3.04 -3.47 16.55
C SER A 528 3.06 -4.91 16.06
N SER A 529 2.37 -5.82 16.73
CA SER A 529 2.13 -7.16 16.20
C SER A 529 0.72 -7.21 15.65
N THR A 530 0.60 -7.68 14.42
CA THR A 530 -0.71 -8.03 13.86
C THR A 530 -1.14 -9.34 14.51
N ILE A 531 -2.35 -9.40 15.06
CA ILE A 531 -2.93 -10.66 15.58
C ILE A 531 -3.04 -11.60 14.38
N GLU A 532 -2.32 -12.72 14.42
CA GLU A 532 -2.42 -13.72 13.37
C GLU A 532 -3.83 -14.30 13.37
N LYS A 533 -4.48 -14.30 12.21
CA LYS A 533 -5.79 -14.92 12.06
C LYS A 533 -5.63 -16.42 12.26
N ASN A 534 -6.39 -16.96 13.17
CA ASN A 534 -6.45 -18.41 13.48
C ASN A 534 -7.72 -19.07 12.94
N LYS A 535 -8.64 -18.28 12.39
CA LYS A 535 -9.93 -18.75 11.84
C LYS A 535 -10.35 -17.92 10.63
N PHE A 536 -11.12 -18.54 9.74
CA PHE A 536 -11.88 -17.86 8.71
C PHE A 536 -13.35 -17.83 9.12
N GLU A 537 -13.96 -16.65 9.04
CA GLU A 537 -15.38 -16.41 9.27
C GLU A 537 -16.03 -15.90 7.99
N ALA A 538 -17.22 -16.41 7.66
CA ALA A 538 -17.99 -15.94 6.52
C ALA A 538 -18.40 -14.47 6.73
N GLN A 539 -18.08 -13.61 5.77
CA GLN A 539 -18.51 -12.20 5.77
C GLN A 539 -19.88 -12.02 5.09
N ASN A 540 -20.20 -12.91 4.16
CA ASN A 540 -21.44 -12.91 3.40
C ASN A 540 -22.21 -14.22 3.61
N THR A 541 -23.52 -14.20 3.35
CA THR A 541 -24.36 -15.42 3.29
C THR A 541 -24.22 -16.04 1.91
N GLY A 542 -24.08 -17.37 1.86
CA GLY A 542 -23.96 -18.10 0.60
C GLY A 542 -23.74 -19.59 0.79
N ARG A 543 -23.50 -20.28 -0.33
CA ARG A 543 -23.22 -21.72 -0.37
C ARG A 543 -21.72 -21.97 -0.46
N VAL A 544 -21.19 -22.86 0.37
CA VAL A 544 -19.77 -23.25 0.37
C VAL A 544 -19.50 -24.23 -0.77
N ILE A 545 -18.43 -23.99 -1.52
CA ILE A 545 -17.86 -24.93 -2.50
C ILE A 545 -16.40 -25.17 -2.14
N LEU A 546 -16.04 -26.43 -1.95
CA LEU A 546 -14.68 -26.88 -1.67
C LEU A 546 -14.00 -27.34 -2.95
N ASN A 547 -12.97 -26.62 -3.38
CA ASN A 547 -12.20 -26.94 -4.58
C ASN A 547 -10.82 -27.49 -4.20
N ARG A 548 -10.45 -28.67 -4.74
CA ARG A 548 -9.14 -29.30 -4.51
C ARG A 548 -8.78 -29.52 -3.04
N VAL A 549 -9.77 -29.72 -2.16
CA VAL A 549 -9.53 -29.95 -0.74
C VAL A 549 -9.38 -31.45 -0.47
N ARG A 550 -8.21 -31.84 0.07
CA ARG A 550 -8.03 -33.19 0.64
C ARG A 550 -8.22 -33.05 2.14
N ALA A 551 -9.07 -33.86 2.73
CA ALA A 551 -9.34 -33.84 4.18
C ALA A 551 -9.36 -35.28 4.75
N VAL A 552 -8.85 -35.39 5.98
CA VAL A 552 -8.93 -36.63 6.79
C VAL A 552 -9.74 -36.35 8.02
N THR A 553 -10.62 -37.28 8.38
CA THR A 553 -11.47 -37.16 9.57
C THR A 553 -10.72 -37.68 10.81
N ASN A 554 -10.63 -36.86 11.85
CA ASN A 554 -10.01 -37.20 13.12
C ASN A 554 -10.99 -38.03 14.00
N ARG A 555 -10.51 -38.53 15.14
CA ARG A 555 -11.29 -39.26 16.20
C ARG A 555 -12.54 -38.50 16.63
N ASP A 556 -12.48 -37.18 16.66
CA ASP A 556 -13.59 -36.31 17.06
C ASP A 556 -14.59 -36.02 15.93
N GLY A 557 -14.43 -36.62 14.75
CA GLY A 557 -15.29 -36.41 13.58
C GLY A 557 -15.04 -35.10 12.86
N ILE A 558 -13.95 -34.36 13.17
CA ILE A 558 -13.57 -33.11 12.56
C ILE A 558 -12.70 -33.39 11.34
N GLN A 559 -12.98 -32.74 10.23
CA GLN A 559 -12.18 -32.81 9.01
C GLN A 559 -10.93 -31.93 9.11
N LEU A 560 -9.76 -32.53 8.92
CA LEU A 560 -8.47 -31.83 8.85
C LEU A 560 -7.99 -31.74 7.40
N VAL A 561 -7.66 -30.52 6.96
CA VAL A 561 -7.17 -30.27 5.61
C VAL A 561 -5.73 -30.74 5.46
N LEU A 562 -5.47 -31.48 4.39
CA LEU A 562 -4.13 -31.90 3.98
C LEU A 562 -3.70 -31.13 2.74
N GLY A 563 -2.46 -30.59 2.77
CA GLY A 563 -1.90 -29.83 1.64
C GLY A 563 -2.23 -28.33 1.70
N LYS A 564 -1.66 -27.57 0.76
CA LYS A 564 -1.76 -26.09 0.69
C LYS A 564 -2.59 -25.62 -0.52
N SER A 565 -3.10 -26.52 -1.35
CA SER A 565 -3.83 -26.21 -2.59
C SER A 565 -5.35 -26.14 -2.43
N GLY A 566 -5.87 -26.48 -1.24
CA GLY A 566 -7.31 -26.47 -0.96
C GLY A 566 -7.87 -25.05 -0.97
N GLN A 567 -8.99 -24.85 -1.67
CA GLN A 567 -9.70 -23.57 -1.75
C GLN A 567 -11.13 -23.74 -1.30
N LEU A 568 -11.60 -22.82 -0.46
CA LEU A 568 -12.99 -22.68 -0.03
C LEU A 568 -13.57 -21.43 -0.67
N THR A 569 -14.64 -21.58 -1.44
CA THR A 569 -15.32 -20.49 -2.14
C THR A 569 -16.75 -20.38 -1.61
N ILE A 570 -17.22 -19.17 -1.31
CA ILE A 570 -18.62 -18.90 -0.97
C ILE A 570 -19.30 -18.28 -2.19
N VAL A 571 -20.36 -18.93 -2.65
CA VAL A 571 -21.10 -18.55 -3.84
C VAL A 571 -22.51 -18.10 -3.46
N ASP A 572 -22.95 -17.01 -4.05
CA ASP A 572 -24.28 -16.45 -3.90
C ASP A 572 -25.35 -17.34 -4.60
N PRO A 573 -26.64 -17.29 -4.26
CA PRO A 573 -27.71 -18.00 -4.98
C PRO A 573 -27.74 -17.75 -6.50
N GLN A 574 -27.11 -16.67 -6.96
CA GLN A 574 -26.97 -16.31 -8.37
C GLN A 574 -25.75 -16.94 -9.06
N GLY A 575 -24.97 -17.78 -8.37
CA GLY A 575 -23.77 -18.42 -8.90
C GLY A 575 -22.51 -17.52 -8.93
N ARG A 576 -22.55 -16.35 -8.31
CA ARG A 576 -21.41 -15.40 -8.26
C ARG A 576 -20.50 -15.74 -7.08
N GLU A 577 -19.18 -15.84 -7.32
CA GLU A 577 -18.19 -16.01 -6.24
C GLU A 577 -18.07 -14.71 -5.41
N ARG A 578 -18.46 -14.78 -4.14
CA ARG A 578 -18.37 -13.67 -3.19
C ARG A 578 -17.05 -13.67 -2.42
N GLU A 579 -16.65 -14.82 -1.92
CA GLU A 579 -15.45 -14.98 -1.09
C GLU A 579 -14.67 -16.20 -1.54
N LYS A 580 -13.34 -16.09 -1.46
CA LYS A 580 -12.43 -17.19 -1.79
C LYS A 580 -11.31 -17.24 -0.77
N TYR A 581 -11.17 -18.39 -0.09
CA TYR A 581 -10.17 -18.61 0.94
C TYR A 581 -9.24 -19.76 0.54
N ILE A 582 -7.94 -19.59 0.77
CA ILE A 582 -6.94 -20.65 0.63
C ILE A 582 -6.78 -21.29 2.01
N LEU A 583 -7.02 -22.58 2.10
CA LEU A 583 -6.98 -23.32 3.37
C LEU A 583 -5.53 -23.71 3.71
N PRO A 584 -5.03 -23.37 4.90
CA PRO A 584 -3.70 -23.81 5.35
C PRO A 584 -3.71 -25.29 5.71
N ASN A 585 -2.52 -25.92 5.61
CA ASN A 585 -2.33 -27.32 6.03
C ASN A 585 -2.63 -27.50 7.51
N GLY A 586 -3.39 -28.53 7.87
CA GLY A 586 -3.81 -28.82 9.24
C GLY A 586 -5.00 -27.99 9.73
N ALA A 587 -5.67 -27.23 8.87
CA ALA A 587 -6.89 -26.49 9.22
C ALA A 587 -8.04 -27.47 9.54
N ARG A 588 -8.77 -27.17 10.61
CA ARG A 588 -10.00 -27.86 11.01
C ARG A 588 -11.16 -27.23 10.26
N LEU A 589 -11.86 -28.01 9.45
CA LEU A 589 -13.06 -27.56 8.75
C LEU A 589 -14.29 -27.75 9.64
N HIS A 590 -15.08 -26.69 9.76
CA HIS A 590 -16.38 -26.69 10.46
C HIS A 590 -17.56 -26.74 9.49
N VAL A 591 -17.30 -26.71 8.19
CA VAL A 591 -18.32 -26.70 7.13
C VAL A 591 -18.05 -27.82 6.12
N THR A 592 -19.15 -28.34 5.55
CA THR A 592 -19.12 -29.36 4.50
C THR A 592 -19.38 -28.75 3.13
N ASP A 593 -18.97 -29.46 2.06
CA ASP A 593 -19.23 -29.04 0.70
C ASP A 593 -20.74 -28.93 0.43
N GLY A 594 -21.15 -27.80 -0.16
CA GLY A 594 -22.54 -27.52 -0.47
C GLY A 594 -23.39 -26.96 0.69
N GLN A 595 -22.82 -26.75 1.88
CA GLN A 595 -23.52 -26.20 3.04
C GLN A 595 -23.80 -24.69 2.86
N GLU A 596 -24.99 -24.26 3.25
CA GLU A 596 -25.33 -22.85 3.36
C GLU A 596 -24.79 -22.25 4.66
N VAL A 597 -24.11 -21.10 4.53
CA VAL A 597 -23.51 -20.38 5.66
C VAL A 597 -24.07 -18.98 5.77
N THR A 598 -24.16 -18.48 7.00
CA THR A 598 -24.57 -17.10 7.30
C THR A 598 -23.38 -16.28 7.73
N LYS A 599 -23.51 -14.95 7.64
CA LYS A 599 -22.45 -14.02 8.09
C LYS A 599 -22.06 -14.31 9.55
N GLY A 600 -20.73 -14.44 9.79
CA GLY A 600 -20.15 -14.74 11.11
C GLY A 600 -20.01 -16.24 11.43
N THR A 601 -20.40 -17.15 10.51
CA THR A 601 -20.16 -18.59 10.69
C THR A 601 -18.66 -18.89 10.54
N VAL A 602 -18.06 -19.63 11.50
CA VAL A 602 -16.67 -20.07 11.43
C VAL A 602 -16.56 -21.16 10.37
N LEU A 603 -15.72 -20.95 9.37
CA LEU A 603 -15.51 -21.85 8.23
C LEU A 603 -14.39 -22.85 8.51
N ALA A 604 -13.26 -22.35 8.95
CA ALA A 604 -12.07 -23.13 9.26
C ALA A 604 -11.30 -22.50 10.43
N GLU A 605 -10.61 -23.33 11.21
CA GLU A 605 -9.77 -22.92 12.32
C GLU A 605 -8.42 -23.65 12.26
N TRP A 606 -7.32 -22.98 12.57
CA TRP A 606 -5.98 -23.57 12.55
C TRP A 606 -5.07 -22.95 13.61
N ASP A 607 -3.98 -23.68 13.93
CA ASP A 607 -2.90 -23.12 14.75
C ASP A 607 -1.94 -22.29 13.87
N PRO A 608 -1.82 -20.97 14.07
CA PRO A 608 -0.95 -20.14 13.28
C PRO A 608 0.54 -20.36 13.59
N PHE A 609 0.89 -20.90 14.74
CA PHE A 609 2.27 -21.04 15.22
C PHE A 609 2.93 -22.36 14.86
N ASN A 610 2.15 -23.40 14.55
CA ASN A 610 2.64 -24.73 14.24
C ASN A 610 2.07 -25.25 12.93
N GLU A 611 2.89 -25.95 12.17
CA GLU A 611 2.47 -26.75 11.03
C GLU A 611 2.44 -28.23 11.45
N PRO A 612 1.24 -28.84 11.61
CA PRO A 612 1.14 -30.23 12.00
C PRO A 612 1.41 -31.18 10.84
N PHE A 613 2.14 -32.26 11.09
CA PHE A 613 2.20 -33.42 10.22
C PHE A 613 1.17 -34.42 10.74
N VAL A 614 0.17 -34.69 9.93
CA VAL A 614 -1.00 -35.52 10.27
C VAL A 614 -0.90 -36.87 9.57
N SER A 615 -1.25 -37.97 10.25
CA SER A 615 -1.32 -39.28 9.64
C SER A 615 -2.55 -39.39 8.73
N GLU A 616 -2.36 -39.90 7.53
CA GLU A 616 -3.46 -40.20 6.57
C GLU A 616 -4.06 -41.58 6.82
N GLU A 617 -3.32 -42.48 7.46
CA GLU A 617 -3.66 -43.88 7.69
C GLU A 617 -3.50 -44.25 9.18
N GLU A 618 -4.24 -45.28 9.59
CA GLU A 618 -4.07 -45.94 10.89
C GLU A 618 -2.95 -46.97 10.84
N GLY A 619 -2.18 -47.16 11.89
CA GLY A 619 -1.14 -48.18 11.95
C GLY A 619 -0.17 -47.98 13.09
N ILE A 620 0.95 -48.73 13.02
CA ILE A 620 2.03 -48.70 14.01
C ILE A 620 3.16 -47.83 13.45
N ILE A 621 3.65 -46.92 14.24
CA ILE A 621 4.76 -46.03 13.91
C ILE A 621 6.09 -46.77 13.90
N ARG A 622 6.92 -46.48 12.89
CA ARG A 622 8.29 -46.93 12.81
C ARG A 622 9.21 -45.77 12.44
N PHE A 623 10.24 -45.58 13.22
CA PHE A 623 11.25 -44.56 12.98
C PHE A 623 12.29 -45.08 12.00
N THR A 624 12.64 -44.25 11.01
CA THR A 624 13.70 -44.53 10.05
C THR A 624 14.70 -43.38 10.08
N ASP A 625 16.00 -43.72 10.29
CA ASP A 625 17.10 -42.76 10.36
C ASP A 625 17.00 -41.70 11.48
N ILE A 626 16.20 -41.96 12.50
CA ILE A 626 16.08 -41.12 13.69
C ILE A 626 17.08 -41.64 14.72
N VAL A 627 18.31 -41.07 14.74
CA VAL A 627 19.44 -41.49 15.60
C VAL A 627 19.80 -40.35 16.53
N ASP A 628 19.77 -40.62 17.83
CA ASP A 628 20.12 -39.65 18.86
C ASP A 628 21.57 -39.15 18.70
N GLY A 629 21.78 -37.83 18.86
CA GLY A 629 23.08 -37.17 18.69
C GLY A 629 23.56 -37.00 17.25
N LYS A 630 22.87 -37.55 16.23
CA LYS A 630 23.20 -37.38 14.80
C LYS A 630 22.12 -36.68 13.98
N THR A 631 20.88 -37.13 14.09
CA THR A 631 19.72 -36.56 13.35
C THR A 631 18.70 -35.94 14.28
N VAL A 632 18.67 -36.40 15.52
CA VAL A 632 17.78 -35.93 16.58
C VAL A 632 18.61 -35.52 17.77
N GLN A 633 18.28 -34.44 18.38
CA GLN A 633 18.77 -33.97 19.66
C GLN A 633 17.65 -34.03 20.68
N GLU A 634 17.90 -34.74 21.74
CA GLU A 634 17.07 -34.67 22.93
C GLU A 634 17.34 -33.32 23.60
N LYS A 635 16.46 -32.34 23.36
CA LYS A 635 16.48 -31.08 24.10
C LYS A 635 15.76 -31.27 25.41
N VAL A 636 16.54 -31.40 26.48
CA VAL A 636 16.03 -31.32 27.84
C VAL A 636 15.82 -29.85 28.15
N ASP A 637 14.62 -29.44 28.43
CA ASP A 637 14.33 -28.07 28.85
C ASP A 637 14.80 -27.87 30.28
N ASP A 638 15.64 -26.86 30.52
CA ASP A 638 16.28 -26.57 31.82
C ASP A 638 15.24 -26.35 32.95
N VAL A 639 14.02 -25.96 32.61
CA VAL A 639 12.95 -25.66 33.56
C VAL A 639 12.04 -26.88 33.79
N THR A 640 11.58 -27.51 32.70
CA THR A 640 10.61 -28.63 32.78
C THR A 640 11.26 -29.98 32.98
N ARG A 641 12.55 -30.12 32.71
CA ARG A 641 13.32 -31.39 32.68
C ARG A 641 12.69 -32.45 31.75
N GLN A 642 11.76 -32.06 30.88
CA GLN A 642 11.24 -32.98 29.90
C GLN A 642 12.10 -32.95 28.63
N ALA A 643 12.30 -34.14 28.08
CA ALA A 643 13.07 -34.35 26.86
C ALA A 643 12.13 -34.23 25.66
N SER A 644 12.35 -33.27 24.76
CA SER A 644 11.69 -33.19 23.48
C SER A 644 12.66 -33.60 22.36
N LEU A 645 12.21 -34.54 21.51
CA LEU A 645 12.99 -35.00 20.36
C LEU A 645 12.84 -34.00 19.22
N THR A 646 13.89 -33.20 19.01
CA THR A 646 13.91 -32.20 17.93
C THR A 646 14.88 -32.62 16.85
N ILE A 647 14.49 -32.54 15.56
CA ILE A 647 15.37 -32.84 14.43
C ILE A 647 16.38 -31.71 14.27
N MET A 648 17.66 -32.05 14.39
CA MET A 648 18.78 -31.12 14.25
C MET A 648 19.30 -31.08 12.82
N GLU A 649 20.08 -30.04 12.52
CA GLU A 649 20.79 -29.94 11.25
C GLU A 649 21.91 -30.99 11.18
N TYR A 650 21.82 -31.94 10.24
CA TYR A 650 22.77 -33.01 10.04
C TYR A 650 23.64 -32.80 8.80
N ARG A 651 24.94 -32.90 8.95
CA ARG A 651 25.93 -32.68 7.87
C ARG A 651 26.17 -33.89 6.97
N THR A 652 25.80 -35.08 7.43
CA THR A 652 26.02 -36.34 6.70
C THR A 652 24.88 -36.65 5.73
N THR A 653 25.23 -36.98 4.50
CA THR A 653 24.31 -37.20 3.37
C THR A 653 23.49 -38.50 3.47
N ASN A 654 23.77 -39.37 4.42
CA ASN A 654 23.21 -40.73 4.47
C ASN A 654 21.97 -40.90 5.35
N TYR A 655 21.59 -39.91 6.17
CA TYR A 655 20.46 -40.03 7.08
C TYR A 655 19.23 -39.31 6.54
N ARG A 656 18.06 -39.97 6.69
CA ARG A 656 16.72 -39.41 6.29
C ARG A 656 15.75 -39.59 7.46
N PRO A 657 15.70 -38.65 8.38
CA PRO A 657 14.74 -38.73 9.47
C PRO A 657 13.33 -38.74 8.90
N SER A 658 12.65 -39.88 8.99
CA SER A 658 11.29 -40.08 8.52
C SER A 658 10.55 -41.00 9.45
N ILE A 659 9.23 -40.83 9.48
CA ILE A 659 8.30 -41.67 10.23
C ILE A 659 7.46 -42.44 9.23
N SER A 660 7.41 -43.76 9.34
CA SER A 660 6.62 -44.65 8.50
C SER A 660 5.45 -45.21 9.30
N VAL A 661 4.28 -45.35 8.67
CA VAL A 661 3.12 -46.01 9.23
C VAL A 661 3.08 -47.43 8.67
N CYS A 662 3.16 -48.42 9.55
CA CYS A 662 3.27 -49.84 9.22
C CYS A 662 2.01 -50.61 9.67
N ASP A 663 1.77 -51.73 8.99
CA ASP A 663 0.79 -52.76 9.44
C ASP A 663 1.35 -53.57 10.62
N GLU A 664 0.51 -54.36 11.24
CA GLU A 664 0.90 -55.31 12.31
C GLU A 664 2.02 -56.28 11.88
N ASN A 665 2.22 -56.52 10.59
CA ASN A 665 3.28 -57.34 10.03
C ASN A 665 4.59 -56.58 9.72
N GLY A 666 4.67 -55.27 10.03
CA GLY A 666 5.84 -54.42 9.81
C GLY A 666 6.03 -53.90 8.38
N ASN A 667 5.06 -54.13 7.48
CA ASN A 667 5.09 -53.57 6.14
C ASN A 667 4.54 -52.15 6.11
N VAL A 668 5.21 -51.24 5.37
CA VAL A 668 4.76 -49.85 5.22
C VAL A 668 3.47 -49.80 4.41
N LYS A 669 2.42 -49.21 4.97
CA LYS A 669 1.14 -49.01 4.29
C LYS A 669 1.28 -48.00 3.10
N GLN A 670 0.35 -48.07 2.16
CA GLN A 670 0.23 -47.08 1.09
C GLN A 670 -0.74 -45.99 1.51
N ARG A 671 -0.53 -44.76 1.03
CA ARG A 671 -1.46 -43.65 1.27
C ARG A 671 -2.80 -43.85 0.55
N PRO A 672 -3.91 -43.42 1.13
CA PRO A 672 -5.21 -43.49 0.46
C PRO A 672 -5.19 -42.70 -0.85
N HIS A 673 -5.69 -43.32 -1.91
CA HIS A 673 -5.75 -42.72 -3.26
C HIS A 673 -4.39 -42.37 -3.93
N SER A 674 -3.26 -42.94 -3.43
CA SER A 674 -1.91 -42.74 -4.01
C SER A 674 -1.14 -44.07 -4.00
N VAL A 675 -0.25 -44.25 -4.98
CA VAL A 675 0.70 -45.38 -5.01
C VAL A 675 1.88 -45.17 -4.05
N ALA A 676 1.97 -43.99 -3.43
CA ALA A 676 3.05 -43.64 -2.53
C ALA A 676 2.94 -44.30 -1.16
N SER A 677 4.06 -44.75 -0.59
CA SER A 677 4.13 -45.30 0.75
C SER A 677 3.83 -44.23 1.81
N ALA A 678 3.18 -44.62 2.91
CA ALA A 678 2.88 -43.75 4.06
C ALA A 678 4.17 -43.45 4.88
N VAL A 679 5.12 -42.75 4.23
CA VAL A 679 6.38 -42.30 4.82
C VAL A 679 6.36 -40.75 4.91
N TYR A 680 6.53 -40.23 6.13
CA TYR A 680 6.52 -38.81 6.39
C TYR A 680 7.96 -38.33 6.67
N SER A 681 8.56 -37.62 5.74
CA SER A 681 9.89 -37.05 5.91
C SER A 681 9.80 -35.79 6.77
N LEU A 682 10.57 -35.73 7.84
CA LEU A 682 10.54 -34.63 8.80
C LEU A 682 11.65 -33.59 8.49
N PRO A 683 11.29 -32.33 8.29
CA PRO A 683 12.26 -31.26 8.10
C PRO A 683 13.02 -30.92 9.40
N VAL A 684 14.16 -30.26 9.26
CA VAL A 684 14.97 -29.77 10.39
C VAL A 684 14.12 -28.80 11.24
N GLY A 685 14.23 -28.95 12.56
CA GLY A 685 13.45 -28.18 13.53
C GLY A 685 12.09 -28.76 13.87
N SER A 686 11.68 -29.89 13.26
CA SER A 686 10.43 -30.56 13.62
C SER A 686 10.56 -31.25 14.99
N ILE A 687 9.50 -31.17 15.77
CA ILE A 687 9.36 -31.79 17.10
C ILE A 687 8.51 -33.04 16.93
N ILE A 688 9.04 -34.18 17.32
CA ILE A 688 8.35 -35.48 17.23
C ILE A 688 7.42 -35.61 18.45
N MET A 689 6.14 -35.94 18.20
CA MET A 689 5.12 -36.05 19.25
C MET A 689 4.80 -37.50 19.63
N VAL A 690 5.25 -38.45 18.84
CA VAL A 690 4.92 -39.90 18.96
C VAL A 690 6.16 -40.72 19.27
N LYS A 691 5.98 -41.92 19.84
CA LYS A 691 7.04 -42.86 20.15
C LYS A 691 7.13 -43.96 19.10
N ASP A 692 8.34 -44.54 18.96
CA ASP A 692 8.51 -45.71 18.09
C ASP A 692 7.70 -46.92 18.62
N GLY A 693 6.92 -47.55 17.71
CA GLY A 693 6.01 -48.65 18.06
C GLY A 693 4.64 -48.21 18.57
N GLU A 694 4.32 -46.93 18.63
CA GLU A 694 3.00 -46.43 19.04
C GLU A 694 1.94 -46.66 17.98
N ALA A 695 0.74 -47.08 18.38
CA ALA A 695 -0.38 -47.24 17.48
C ALA A 695 -1.11 -45.89 17.31
N ILE A 696 -1.29 -45.43 16.07
CA ILE A 696 -1.98 -44.21 15.73
C ILE A 696 -3.21 -44.46 14.86
N GLN A 697 -4.14 -43.50 14.86
CA GLN A 697 -5.30 -43.47 13.96
C GLN A 697 -5.13 -42.41 12.88
N ALA A 698 -5.93 -42.50 11.83
CA ALA A 698 -5.99 -41.47 10.82
C ALA A 698 -6.44 -40.13 11.44
N GLY A 699 -5.74 -39.05 11.12
CA GLY A 699 -5.97 -37.71 11.69
C GLY A 699 -5.13 -37.39 12.96
N ASP A 700 -4.34 -38.34 13.48
CA ASP A 700 -3.46 -38.05 14.62
C ASP A 700 -2.22 -37.22 14.16
N ILE A 701 -1.74 -36.33 15.04
CA ILE A 701 -0.56 -35.51 14.79
C ILE A 701 0.69 -36.29 15.14
N ILE A 702 1.55 -36.55 14.13
CA ILE A 702 2.80 -37.30 14.25
C ILE A 702 3.94 -36.37 14.71
N ALA A 703 4.06 -35.22 14.13
CA ALA A 703 5.08 -34.24 14.44
C ALA A 703 4.54 -32.81 14.24
N ARG A 704 5.18 -31.84 14.86
CA ARG A 704 4.87 -30.42 14.68
C ARG A 704 6.13 -29.67 14.22
N LYS A 705 6.01 -28.85 13.20
CA LYS A 705 7.06 -27.90 12.83
C LYS A 705 6.63 -26.52 13.32
N PRO A 706 7.38 -25.86 14.23
CA PRO A 706 7.12 -24.48 14.57
C PRO A 706 7.25 -23.62 13.31
N ARG A 707 6.22 -22.85 12.98
CA ARG A 707 6.35 -21.83 11.95
C ARG A 707 7.24 -20.74 12.50
N GLU A 708 8.27 -20.37 11.76
CA GLU A 708 8.94 -19.11 12.01
C GLU A 708 7.88 -18.02 11.82
N THR A 709 7.50 -17.39 12.93
CA THR A 709 6.50 -16.32 12.88
C THR A 709 6.96 -15.24 11.92
N SER A 710 6.01 -14.55 11.29
CA SER A 710 6.21 -13.43 10.35
C SER A 710 7.22 -12.36 10.82
N LYS A 711 7.65 -12.43 12.09
CA LYS A 711 8.68 -11.57 12.69
C LYS A 711 10.04 -11.65 11.99
N THR A 712 10.40 -12.79 11.39
CA THR A 712 11.60 -12.90 10.54
C THR A 712 11.36 -12.37 9.13
N LYS A 713 10.10 -12.40 8.63
CA LYS A 713 9.72 -11.74 7.37
C LYS A 713 9.69 -10.21 7.52
N ASP A 714 9.28 -9.69 8.68
CA ASP A 714 9.26 -8.25 8.98
C ASP A 714 10.67 -7.62 9.09
N ILE A 715 11.72 -8.42 9.34
CA ILE A 715 13.10 -7.93 9.37
C ILE A 715 13.56 -7.45 7.98
N VAL A 716 12.98 -7.99 6.92
CA VAL A 716 13.25 -7.59 5.52
C VAL A 716 12.07 -6.79 4.92
N GLY A 717 11.06 -6.45 5.70
CA GLY A 717 9.91 -5.65 5.28
C GLY A 717 10.23 -4.16 5.07
N GLY A 718 9.29 -3.42 4.53
CA GLY A 718 9.39 -1.98 4.33
C GLY A 718 10.36 -1.57 3.20
N LEU A 719 11.04 -0.43 3.37
CA LEU A 719 11.92 0.15 2.35
C LEU A 719 13.07 -0.77 1.88
N PRO A 720 13.72 -1.58 2.73
CA PRO A 720 14.72 -2.56 2.27
C PRO A 720 14.15 -3.59 1.28
N ARG A 721 12.91 -4.05 1.47
CA ARG A 721 12.25 -4.99 0.54
C ARG A 721 11.97 -4.33 -0.81
N VAL A 722 11.50 -3.08 -0.80
CA VAL A 722 11.29 -2.32 -2.04
C VAL A 722 12.61 -2.15 -2.80
N ALA A 723 13.70 -1.82 -2.09
CA ALA A 723 15.02 -1.69 -2.70
C ALA A 723 15.53 -3.04 -3.26
N GLU A 724 15.28 -4.15 -2.58
CA GLU A 724 15.63 -5.50 -3.03
C GLU A 724 14.89 -5.87 -4.33
N LEU A 725 13.59 -5.59 -4.42
CA LEU A 725 12.79 -5.85 -5.60
C LEU A 725 13.24 -5.00 -6.80
N PHE A 726 13.45 -3.70 -6.62
CA PHE A 726 13.93 -2.84 -7.70
C PHE A 726 15.37 -3.16 -8.15
N GLU A 727 16.23 -3.66 -7.27
CA GLU A 727 17.59 -4.08 -7.63
C GLU A 727 17.68 -5.51 -8.17
N VAL A 728 16.56 -6.23 -8.24
CA VAL A 728 16.51 -7.63 -8.70
C VAL A 728 17.54 -8.49 -7.93
N ARG A 729 17.63 -8.28 -6.60
CA ARG A 729 18.56 -9.04 -5.76
C ARG A 729 18.07 -10.46 -5.57
N LYS A 730 18.99 -11.40 -5.56
CA LYS A 730 18.67 -12.80 -5.21
C LYS A 730 18.21 -12.87 -3.76
N PRO A 731 17.02 -13.45 -3.51
CA PRO A 731 16.55 -13.62 -2.14
C PRO A 731 17.52 -14.53 -1.35
N LYS A 732 17.64 -14.29 -0.03
CA LYS A 732 18.45 -15.12 0.84
C LYS A 732 17.94 -16.57 0.86
N ASP A 733 16.63 -16.75 0.93
CA ASP A 733 15.93 -18.03 0.86
C ASP A 733 15.23 -18.16 -0.50
N MET A 734 15.98 -18.63 -1.49
CA MET A 734 15.51 -18.80 -2.85
C MET A 734 14.63 -20.05 -2.97
N ALA A 735 13.40 -19.92 -3.46
CA ALA A 735 12.56 -21.06 -3.81
C ALA A 735 13.00 -21.69 -5.12
N VAL A 736 12.89 -23.02 -5.23
CA VAL A 736 12.95 -23.71 -6.52
C VAL A 736 11.58 -23.65 -7.15
N VAL A 737 11.49 -23.15 -8.38
CA VAL A 737 10.24 -22.93 -9.10
C VAL A 737 10.08 -24.00 -10.19
N SER A 738 8.85 -24.47 -10.44
CA SER A 738 8.58 -25.38 -11.54
C SER A 738 8.61 -24.64 -12.89
N GLU A 739 9.34 -25.17 -13.88
CA GLU A 739 9.37 -24.57 -15.21
C GLU A 739 8.25 -25.09 -16.11
N ILE A 740 7.63 -26.22 -15.76
CA ILE A 740 6.55 -26.87 -16.52
C ILE A 740 5.36 -27.16 -15.63
N SER A 741 4.17 -27.23 -16.22
CA SER A 741 2.95 -27.66 -15.51
C SER A 741 2.85 -29.17 -15.55
N GLY A 742 2.55 -29.80 -14.40
CA GLY A 742 2.42 -31.26 -14.35
C GLY A 742 2.28 -31.78 -12.93
N THR A 743 2.24 -33.12 -12.80
CA THR A 743 2.21 -33.81 -11.52
C THR A 743 3.61 -34.02 -10.96
N VAL A 744 3.79 -33.69 -9.69
CA VAL A 744 5.06 -33.88 -8.98
C VAL A 744 5.22 -35.32 -8.51
N SER A 745 6.40 -35.88 -8.74
CA SER A 745 6.78 -37.19 -8.20
C SER A 745 8.18 -37.14 -7.57
N TYR A 746 8.36 -37.90 -6.50
CA TYR A 746 9.65 -38.02 -5.82
C TYR A 746 10.47 -39.15 -6.43
N ALA A 747 11.53 -38.84 -7.17
CA ALA A 747 12.39 -39.81 -7.85
C ALA A 747 13.67 -40.19 -7.08
N GLY A 748 13.70 -39.97 -5.76
CA GLY A 748 14.82 -40.33 -4.91
C GLY A 748 15.87 -39.23 -4.76
N GLU A 749 17.17 -39.59 -4.67
CA GLU A 749 18.28 -38.65 -4.51
C GLU A 749 19.37 -38.81 -5.57
N SER A 750 19.90 -37.69 -6.00
CA SER A 750 21.06 -37.63 -6.87
C SER A 750 22.09 -36.62 -6.35
N LYS A 751 23.36 -37.02 -6.23
CA LYS A 751 24.47 -36.17 -5.78
C LYS A 751 24.22 -35.44 -4.45
N GLY A 752 23.52 -36.08 -3.49
CA GLY A 752 23.21 -35.47 -2.18
C GLY A 752 22.11 -34.41 -2.20
N LYS A 753 21.34 -34.30 -3.28
CA LYS A 753 20.15 -33.46 -3.42
C LYS A 753 18.91 -34.32 -3.64
N ARG A 754 17.76 -33.87 -3.16
CA ARG A 754 16.47 -34.53 -3.42
C ARG A 754 16.08 -34.27 -4.88
N LYS A 755 15.66 -35.33 -5.58
CA LYS A 755 15.25 -35.27 -6.98
C LYS A 755 13.72 -35.25 -7.04
N LEU A 756 13.17 -34.14 -7.46
CA LEU A 756 11.76 -34.00 -7.83
C LEU A 756 11.63 -34.11 -9.34
N VAL A 757 10.65 -34.84 -9.79
CA VAL A 757 10.32 -34.95 -11.22
C VAL A 757 8.92 -34.41 -11.42
N VAL A 758 8.78 -33.44 -12.28
CA VAL A 758 7.47 -32.92 -12.71
C VAL A 758 7.18 -33.54 -14.05
N THR A 759 6.07 -34.27 -14.14
CA THR A 759 5.64 -34.99 -15.36
C THR A 759 4.43 -34.23 -15.92
N PRO A 760 4.53 -33.61 -17.11
CA PRO A 760 3.39 -32.98 -17.76
C PRO A 760 2.45 -34.04 -18.37
N GLU A 761 1.22 -33.65 -18.69
CA GLU A 761 0.28 -34.51 -19.41
C GLU A 761 0.75 -34.83 -20.83
N ILE A 762 1.47 -33.91 -21.46
CA ILE A 762 2.03 -34.03 -22.81
C ILE A 762 3.44 -33.43 -22.79
N GLY A 763 4.47 -34.24 -23.11
CA GLY A 763 5.85 -33.77 -23.20
C GLY A 763 6.84 -34.51 -22.30
N ASP A 764 8.09 -34.02 -22.24
CA ASP A 764 9.16 -34.63 -21.45
C ASP A 764 9.11 -34.19 -19.97
N SER A 765 9.37 -35.15 -19.08
CA SER A 765 9.47 -34.88 -17.65
C SER A 765 10.74 -34.08 -17.31
N LYS A 766 10.63 -33.11 -16.40
CA LYS A 766 11.76 -32.31 -15.95
C LYS A 766 12.15 -32.60 -14.51
N GLU A 767 13.48 -32.71 -14.30
CA GLU A 767 14.06 -33.06 -13.02
C GLU A 767 14.56 -31.82 -12.28
N TYR A 768 14.18 -31.69 -11.00
CA TYR A 768 14.62 -30.60 -10.12
C TYR A 768 15.43 -31.17 -8.96
N LEU A 769 16.61 -30.58 -8.71
CA LEU A 769 17.50 -30.99 -7.65
C LEU A 769 17.40 -30.00 -6.47
N VAL A 770 16.68 -30.38 -5.44
CA VAL A 770 16.45 -29.57 -4.24
C VAL A 770 17.53 -29.88 -3.19
N PRO A 771 18.23 -28.88 -2.63
CA PRO A 771 19.16 -29.06 -1.52
C PRO A 771 18.45 -29.69 -0.29
N LYS A 772 19.15 -30.56 0.46
CA LYS A 772 18.56 -31.30 1.59
C LYS A 772 18.00 -30.40 2.71
N GLY A 773 18.59 -29.24 2.92
CA GLY A 773 18.15 -28.29 3.96
C GLY A 773 16.87 -27.51 3.65
N LYS A 774 16.36 -27.58 2.40
CA LYS A 774 15.13 -26.88 2.01
C LYS A 774 13.89 -27.73 2.20
N HIS A 775 12.87 -27.11 2.77
CA HIS A 775 11.55 -27.73 2.90
C HIS A 775 10.82 -27.73 1.55
N ILE A 776 10.27 -28.89 1.17
CA ILE A 776 9.47 -29.06 -0.04
C ILE A 776 8.02 -28.79 0.35
N THR A 777 7.38 -27.88 -0.38
CA THR A 777 6.01 -27.43 -0.09
C THR A 777 4.94 -28.27 -0.76
N VAL A 778 5.30 -29.05 -1.79
CA VAL A 778 4.41 -29.85 -2.59
C VAL A 778 4.47 -31.32 -2.16
N ALA A 779 3.33 -32.01 -2.18
CA ALA A 779 3.26 -33.45 -1.90
C ALA A 779 3.44 -34.28 -3.18
N ASP A 780 3.75 -35.56 -3.01
CA ASP A 780 3.82 -36.51 -4.14
C ASP A 780 2.42 -36.68 -4.74
N GLY A 781 2.30 -36.53 -6.07
CA GLY A 781 1.03 -36.55 -6.78
C GLY A 781 0.30 -35.21 -6.87
N ASP A 782 0.83 -34.13 -6.29
CA ASP A 782 0.24 -32.79 -6.46
C ASP A 782 0.46 -32.26 -7.87
N PHE A 783 -0.55 -31.58 -8.42
CA PHE A 783 -0.44 -30.85 -9.68
C PHE A 783 0.10 -29.44 -9.41
N VAL A 784 1.16 -29.07 -10.12
CA VAL A 784 1.77 -27.75 -10.08
C VAL A 784 1.69 -27.07 -11.44
N GLU A 785 1.47 -25.78 -11.44
CA GLU A 785 1.53 -24.96 -12.65
C GLU A 785 2.96 -24.44 -12.88
N ALA A 786 3.28 -24.13 -14.14
CA ALA A 786 4.56 -23.49 -14.45
C ALA A 786 4.69 -22.17 -13.66
N GLY A 787 5.79 -22.01 -12.91
CA GLY A 787 6.03 -20.85 -12.03
C GLY A 787 5.60 -21.02 -10.58
N ASP A 788 5.02 -22.17 -10.17
CA ASP A 788 4.72 -22.43 -8.77
C ASP A 788 5.98 -22.83 -8.00
N PRO A 789 6.13 -22.37 -6.74
CA PRO A 789 7.27 -22.71 -5.91
C PRO A 789 7.15 -24.16 -5.39
N LEU A 790 8.16 -24.98 -5.70
CA LEU A 790 8.27 -26.37 -5.22
C LEU A 790 8.82 -26.43 -3.80
N THR A 791 9.57 -25.42 -3.37
CA THR A 791 10.18 -25.32 -2.05
C THR A 791 9.79 -24.02 -1.36
N GLU A 792 9.93 -23.99 -0.03
CA GLU A 792 9.76 -22.77 0.78
C GLU A 792 10.79 -21.71 0.39
N GLY A 793 10.37 -20.43 0.37
CA GLY A 793 11.20 -19.29 0.04
C GLY A 793 10.53 -18.35 -0.98
N SER A 794 11.23 -17.28 -1.35
CA SER A 794 10.78 -16.34 -2.37
C SER A 794 11.33 -16.77 -3.75
N PRO A 795 10.52 -16.74 -4.82
CA PRO A 795 10.99 -17.07 -6.16
C PRO A 795 11.99 -16.02 -6.66
N GLU A 796 12.98 -16.44 -7.44
CA GLU A 796 13.89 -15.53 -8.12
C GLU A 796 13.18 -14.87 -9.31
N LEU A 797 13.34 -13.54 -9.47
CA LEU A 797 12.67 -12.79 -10.52
C LEU A 797 13.03 -13.25 -11.94
N HIS A 798 14.27 -13.70 -12.14
CA HIS A 798 14.71 -14.27 -13.43
C HIS A 798 14.00 -15.59 -13.76
N ASP A 799 13.74 -16.44 -12.75
CA ASP A 799 13.01 -17.68 -12.94
C ASP A 799 11.54 -17.42 -13.30
N ILE A 800 10.92 -16.42 -12.65
CA ILE A 800 9.55 -15.98 -12.99
C ILE A 800 9.51 -15.47 -14.44
N LEU A 801 10.49 -14.65 -14.84
CA LEU A 801 10.56 -14.13 -16.21
C LEU A 801 10.62 -15.27 -17.24
N ARG A 802 11.46 -16.28 -16.98
CA ARG A 802 11.66 -17.41 -17.86
C ARG A 802 10.45 -18.35 -17.94
N THR A 803 9.73 -18.54 -16.80
CA THR A 803 8.63 -19.50 -16.70
C THR A 803 7.27 -18.92 -17.09
N ARG A 804 6.94 -17.71 -16.62
CA ARG A 804 5.63 -17.07 -16.81
C ARG A 804 5.63 -15.85 -17.73
N GLY A 805 6.81 -15.41 -18.15
CA GLY A 805 6.97 -14.31 -19.09
C GLY A 805 6.92 -12.91 -18.45
N GLU A 806 7.09 -11.89 -19.31
CA GLU A 806 7.27 -10.48 -18.89
C GLU A 806 6.02 -9.88 -18.23
N LYS A 807 4.82 -10.15 -18.78
CA LYS A 807 3.57 -9.58 -18.28
C LYS A 807 3.29 -10.02 -16.83
N TYR A 808 3.53 -11.31 -16.55
CA TYR A 808 3.34 -11.84 -15.21
C TYR A 808 4.37 -11.29 -14.21
N LEU A 809 5.66 -11.24 -14.62
CA LEU A 809 6.72 -10.67 -13.79
C LEU A 809 6.43 -9.21 -13.44
N ALA A 810 5.99 -8.42 -14.43
CA ALA A 810 5.67 -7.02 -14.22
C ALA A 810 4.52 -6.84 -13.20
N ARG A 811 3.45 -7.65 -13.35
CA ARG A 811 2.33 -7.65 -12.40
C ARG A 811 2.78 -8.06 -10.98
N TYR A 812 3.58 -9.12 -10.89
CA TYR A 812 4.14 -9.58 -9.61
C TYR A 812 4.94 -8.48 -8.90
N LEU A 813 5.83 -7.78 -9.64
CA LEU A 813 6.62 -6.67 -9.09
C LEU A 813 5.74 -5.51 -8.62
N VAL A 814 4.72 -5.14 -9.42
CA VAL A 814 3.78 -4.07 -9.03
C VAL A 814 3.02 -4.45 -7.77
N ASP A 815 2.47 -5.66 -7.71
CA ASP A 815 1.68 -6.12 -6.58
C ASP A 815 2.52 -6.20 -5.28
N GLU A 816 3.74 -6.76 -5.32
CA GLU A 816 4.66 -6.85 -4.19
C GLU A 816 5.08 -5.47 -3.66
N ILE A 817 5.43 -4.54 -4.56
CA ILE A 817 5.82 -3.18 -4.16
C ILE A 817 4.63 -2.43 -3.57
N GLN A 818 3.46 -2.53 -4.20
CA GLN A 818 2.23 -1.91 -3.71
C GLN A 818 1.82 -2.45 -2.32
N GLU A 819 1.99 -3.76 -2.08
CA GLU A 819 1.70 -4.36 -0.78
C GLU A 819 2.51 -3.69 0.33
N VAL A 820 3.81 -3.45 0.11
CA VAL A 820 4.66 -2.75 1.09
C VAL A 820 4.15 -1.34 1.38
N TYR A 821 3.79 -0.55 0.36
CA TYR A 821 3.29 0.82 0.55
C TYR A 821 1.90 0.85 1.17
N ARG A 822 0.99 -0.03 0.76
CA ARG A 822 -0.37 -0.14 1.32
C ARG A 822 -0.35 -0.54 2.80
N PHE A 823 0.53 -1.48 3.18
CA PHE A 823 0.70 -1.87 4.58
C PHE A 823 1.07 -0.68 5.47
N GLN A 824 1.79 0.29 4.92
CA GLN A 824 2.16 1.53 5.60
C GLN A 824 1.12 2.66 5.45
N GLY A 825 -0.02 2.38 4.79
CA GLY A 825 -1.12 3.33 4.59
C GLY A 825 -0.82 4.43 3.56
N VAL A 826 0.14 4.22 2.68
CA VAL A 826 0.50 5.15 1.60
C VAL A 826 -0.12 4.69 0.28
N GLY A 827 -0.92 5.56 -0.33
CA GLY A 827 -1.49 5.33 -1.66
C GLY A 827 -0.57 5.89 -2.76
N ILE A 828 -0.12 5.02 -3.66
CA ILE A 828 0.62 5.37 -4.88
C ILE A 828 -0.13 4.73 -6.05
N ASP A 829 -0.27 5.43 -7.17
CA ASP A 829 -0.88 4.86 -8.37
C ASP A 829 0.03 3.80 -9.00
N ASP A 830 -0.57 2.68 -9.45
CA ASP A 830 0.16 1.56 -10.06
C ASP A 830 0.99 1.99 -11.27
N LYS A 831 0.53 3.01 -12.04
CA LYS A 831 1.23 3.50 -13.24
C LYS A 831 2.66 3.98 -12.97
N HIS A 832 2.93 4.55 -11.79
CA HIS A 832 4.27 5.01 -11.44
C HIS A 832 5.26 3.85 -11.30
N ILE A 833 4.81 2.76 -10.70
CA ILE A 833 5.62 1.54 -10.57
C ILE A 833 5.77 0.88 -11.94
N GLU A 834 4.70 0.84 -12.74
CA GLU A 834 4.72 0.29 -14.09
C GLU A 834 5.73 0.99 -15.01
N VAL A 835 5.87 2.31 -14.91
CA VAL A 835 6.88 3.09 -15.67
C VAL A 835 8.30 2.62 -15.32
N ILE A 836 8.59 2.39 -14.03
CA ILE A 836 9.92 1.94 -13.61
C ILE A 836 10.17 0.50 -14.04
N VAL A 837 9.19 -0.39 -13.85
CA VAL A 837 9.31 -1.80 -14.26
C VAL A 837 9.50 -1.93 -15.77
N ARG A 838 8.85 -1.06 -16.57
CA ARG A 838 9.08 -0.99 -18.02
C ARG A 838 10.55 -0.70 -18.36
N GLN A 839 11.19 0.22 -17.63
CA GLN A 839 12.61 0.50 -17.85
C GLN A 839 13.53 -0.65 -17.41
N MET A 840 13.13 -1.39 -16.36
CA MET A 840 13.86 -2.61 -15.94
C MET A 840 13.79 -3.73 -16.98
N LEU A 841 12.71 -3.79 -17.77
CA LEU A 841 12.47 -4.78 -18.83
C LEU A 841 12.82 -4.26 -20.24
N LYS A 842 13.48 -3.12 -20.37
CA LYS A 842 13.77 -2.46 -21.64
C LYS A 842 14.74 -3.25 -22.53
N LYS A 843 15.60 -4.08 -21.96
CA LYS A 843 16.68 -4.77 -22.65
C LYS A 843 16.42 -6.25 -22.91
N VAL A 844 17.05 -6.75 -23.97
CA VAL A 844 17.06 -8.15 -24.33
C VAL A 844 18.50 -8.64 -24.53
N THR A 845 18.75 -9.93 -24.30
CA THR A 845 20.04 -10.58 -24.60
C THR A 845 19.93 -11.35 -25.90
N VAL A 846 20.81 -11.08 -26.85
CA VAL A 846 20.83 -11.74 -28.15
C VAL A 846 21.33 -13.17 -27.97
N LEU A 847 20.53 -14.17 -28.39
CA LEU A 847 20.87 -15.58 -28.37
C LEU A 847 21.53 -16.01 -29.70
N ASP A 848 20.95 -15.58 -30.80
CA ASP A 848 21.46 -15.82 -32.14
C ASP A 848 21.42 -14.52 -32.94
N SER A 849 22.50 -14.16 -33.57
CA SER A 849 22.65 -12.93 -34.34
C SER A 849 21.97 -13.00 -35.72
N GLY A 850 21.69 -14.18 -36.24
CA GLY A 850 21.14 -14.32 -37.62
C GLY A 850 21.94 -13.53 -38.66
N GLY A 851 21.24 -12.74 -39.46
CA GLY A 851 21.83 -11.83 -40.43
C GLY A 851 21.97 -10.38 -40.00
N THR A 852 21.86 -10.09 -38.70
CA THR A 852 21.95 -8.72 -38.13
C THR A 852 23.38 -8.35 -37.70
N SER A 853 23.58 -7.08 -37.32
CA SER A 853 24.89 -6.56 -36.87
C SER A 853 25.20 -6.90 -35.41
N PHE A 854 24.30 -7.57 -34.67
CA PHE A 854 24.47 -7.85 -33.25
C PHE A 854 25.45 -8.99 -32.95
N LEU A 855 26.06 -8.95 -31.77
CA LEU A 855 26.88 -10.04 -31.26
C LEU A 855 26.08 -10.97 -30.36
N VAL A 856 26.39 -12.26 -30.38
CA VAL A 856 25.79 -13.25 -29.47
C VAL A 856 26.15 -12.90 -28.01
N GLY A 857 25.13 -12.82 -27.13
CA GLY A 857 25.28 -12.41 -25.73
C GLY A 857 25.28 -10.90 -25.49
N GLU A 858 25.11 -10.09 -26.53
CA GLU A 858 25.01 -8.62 -26.39
C GLU A 858 23.65 -8.22 -25.78
N GLN A 859 23.67 -7.19 -24.93
CA GLN A 859 22.47 -6.60 -24.33
C GLN A 859 22.05 -5.38 -25.12
N VAL A 860 20.91 -5.49 -25.82
CA VAL A 860 20.40 -4.45 -26.74
C VAL A 860 19.04 -3.96 -26.28
N ASP A 861 18.69 -2.71 -26.57
CA ASP A 861 17.36 -2.18 -26.34
C ASP A 861 16.33 -2.86 -27.26
N LYS A 862 15.16 -3.22 -26.71
CA LYS A 862 14.07 -3.89 -27.47
C LYS A 862 13.64 -3.15 -28.73
N ALA A 863 13.61 -1.81 -28.68
CA ALA A 863 13.21 -0.99 -29.82
C ALA A 863 14.26 -1.09 -30.95
N GLU A 864 15.55 -0.99 -30.61
CA GLU A 864 16.65 -1.14 -31.56
C GLU A 864 16.71 -2.55 -32.15
N PHE A 865 16.52 -3.58 -31.31
CA PHE A 865 16.44 -4.97 -31.74
C PHE A 865 15.31 -5.20 -32.74
N LYS A 866 14.09 -4.69 -32.47
CA LYS A 866 12.96 -4.78 -33.39
C LYS A 866 13.22 -4.05 -34.71
N ALA A 867 13.77 -2.82 -34.63
CA ALA A 867 14.07 -2.01 -35.80
C ALA A 867 15.08 -2.72 -36.74
N GLU A 868 16.16 -3.30 -36.18
CA GLU A 868 17.17 -4.03 -36.94
C GLU A 868 16.63 -5.35 -37.52
N ASN A 869 15.80 -6.06 -36.77
CA ASN A 869 15.10 -7.25 -37.27
C ASN A 869 14.14 -6.90 -38.43
N HIS A 870 13.39 -5.80 -38.33
CA HIS A 870 12.56 -5.34 -39.46
C HIS A 870 13.37 -5.03 -40.70
N LYS A 871 14.55 -4.40 -40.56
CA LYS A 871 15.48 -4.16 -41.67
C LYS A 871 16.00 -5.49 -42.28
N ALA A 872 16.41 -6.44 -41.40
CA ALA A 872 16.90 -7.73 -41.84
C ALA A 872 15.82 -8.51 -42.60
N ILE A 873 14.57 -8.48 -42.14
CA ILE A 873 13.45 -9.11 -42.83
C ILE A 873 13.18 -8.43 -44.19
N ALA A 874 13.19 -7.09 -44.24
CA ALA A 874 13.00 -6.33 -45.49
C ALA A 874 14.09 -6.63 -46.53
N GLU A 875 15.31 -6.92 -46.08
CA GLU A 875 16.44 -7.29 -46.89
C GLU A 875 16.51 -8.81 -47.19
N GLY A 876 15.56 -9.60 -46.66
CA GLY A 876 15.49 -11.05 -46.84
C GLY A 876 16.54 -11.84 -46.05
N ARG A 877 17.17 -11.24 -45.04
CA ARG A 877 18.10 -11.89 -44.10
C ARG A 877 17.34 -12.55 -42.95
N GLN A 878 17.97 -13.53 -42.29
CA GLN A 878 17.37 -14.15 -41.10
C GLN A 878 17.38 -13.16 -39.95
N PRO A 879 16.24 -12.99 -39.22
CA PRO A 879 16.17 -12.13 -38.02
C PRO A 879 16.97 -12.73 -36.86
N ALA A 880 17.50 -11.89 -35.98
CA ALA A 880 18.11 -12.31 -34.75
C ALA A 880 17.07 -12.79 -33.72
N THR A 881 17.45 -13.76 -32.88
CA THR A 881 16.63 -14.21 -31.73
C THR A 881 17.20 -13.67 -30.41
N ALA A 882 16.33 -13.33 -29.49
CA ALA A 882 16.73 -12.81 -28.18
C ALA A 882 15.83 -13.30 -27.04
N GLU A 883 16.39 -13.33 -25.85
CA GLU A 883 15.70 -13.65 -24.61
C GLU A 883 15.45 -12.35 -23.81
N PRO A 884 14.27 -12.16 -23.22
CA PRO A 884 13.99 -11.00 -22.39
C PRO A 884 14.86 -11.00 -21.13
N LEU A 885 15.30 -9.82 -20.73
CA LEU A 885 16.19 -9.62 -19.59
C LEU A 885 15.56 -8.64 -18.60
N VAL A 886 15.62 -8.95 -17.31
CA VAL A 886 15.27 -8.02 -16.24
C VAL A 886 16.55 -7.50 -15.58
N LEU A 887 16.70 -6.18 -15.54
CA LEU A 887 17.85 -5.51 -14.92
C LEU A 887 17.42 -4.78 -13.65
N GLY A 888 18.28 -4.84 -12.62
CA GLY A 888 18.14 -3.96 -11.46
C GLY A 888 18.31 -2.50 -11.86
N ILE A 889 17.68 -1.58 -11.11
CA ILE A 889 17.69 -0.13 -11.43
C ILE A 889 19.11 0.44 -11.56
N THR A 890 20.04 0.01 -10.70
CA THR A 890 21.45 0.45 -10.78
C THR A 890 22.10 0.00 -12.09
N GLN A 891 21.91 -1.24 -12.52
CA GLN A 891 22.45 -1.76 -13.78
C GLN A 891 21.77 -1.09 -14.98
N ALA A 892 20.45 -0.90 -14.93
CA ALA A 892 19.70 -0.21 -15.98
C ALA A 892 20.20 1.22 -16.18
N SER A 893 20.54 1.95 -15.11
CA SER A 893 21.06 3.32 -15.20
C SER A 893 22.50 3.41 -15.74
N LEU A 894 23.33 2.38 -15.50
CA LEU A 894 24.71 2.33 -16.03
C LEU A 894 24.78 1.87 -17.49
N THR A 895 23.79 1.11 -17.95
CA THR A 895 23.73 0.56 -19.30
C THR A 895 22.91 1.41 -20.28
N THR A 896 22.61 2.67 -19.94
CA THR A 896 21.91 3.62 -20.83
C THR A 896 22.71 3.94 -22.08
N SER A 897 22.04 4.40 -23.14
CA SER A 897 22.68 4.83 -24.40
C SER A 897 23.54 6.09 -24.18
N SER A 898 23.20 6.96 -23.24
CA SER A 898 23.97 8.15 -22.89
C SER A 898 25.10 7.84 -21.91
N PHE A 899 26.34 8.01 -22.35
CA PHE A 899 27.49 7.86 -21.46
C PHE A 899 27.66 9.04 -20.49
N ILE A 900 27.20 10.24 -20.84
CA ILE A 900 27.22 11.42 -19.96
C ILE A 900 26.36 11.18 -18.72
N SER A 901 25.15 10.67 -18.93
CA SER A 901 24.23 10.32 -17.85
C SER A 901 24.78 9.21 -16.95
N ALA A 902 25.29 8.13 -17.56
CA ALA A 902 25.85 7.01 -16.80
C ALA A 902 27.08 7.44 -15.98
N ALA A 903 27.98 8.25 -16.56
CA ALA A 903 29.19 8.78 -15.87
C ALA A 903 28.84 9.71 -14.70
N SER A 904 27.75 10.46 -14.79
CA SER A 904 27.29 11.35 -13.71
C SER A 904 26.62 10.61 -12.54
N PHE A 905 26.27 9.34 -12.73
CA PHE A 905 25.63 8.53 -11.70
C PHE A 905 26.65 7.81 -10.79
N GLN A 906 27.38 6.85 -11.32
CA GLN A 906 28.39 6.05 -10.59
C GLN A 906 29.47 5.56 -11.55
N GLU A 907 30.60 5.08 -11.00
CA GLU A 907 31.72 4.49 -11.77
C GLU A 907 32.25 5.40 -12.89
N THR A 908 32.36 6.70 -12.64
CA THR A 908 32.65 7.76 -13.62
C THR A 908 33.85 7.41 -14.50
N THR A 909 34.98 7.00 -13.91
CA THR A 909 36.21 6.68 -14.66
C THR A 909 36.04 5.46 -15.58
N LYS A 910 35.39 4.41 -15.10
CA LYS A 910 35.12 3.19 -15.88
C LYS A 910 34.21 3.48 -17.05
N VAL A 911 33.10 4.18 -16.82
CA VAL A 911 32.13 4.53 -17.90
C VAL A 911 32.78 5.42 -18.96
N LEU A 912 33.52 6.44 -18.59
CA LEU A 912 34.19 7.35 -19.52
C LEU A 912 35.28 6.60 -20.32
N THR A 913 36.06 5.74 -19.67
CA THR A 913 37.08 4.91 -20.35
C THR A 913 36.44 3.99 -21.37
N GLU A 914 35.39 3.29 -21.01
CA GLU A 914 34.66 2.38 -21.90
C GLU A 914 34.01 3.12 -23.08
N ALA A 915 33.40 4.28 -22.83
CA ALA A 915 32.80 5.12 -23.86
C ALA A 915 33.85 5.64 -24.86
N SER A 916 35.02 6.03 -24.33
CA SER A 916 36.15 6.48 -25.15
C SER A 916 36.70 5.33 -26.02
N LEU A 917 36.89 4.15 -25.46
CA LEU A 917 37.35 2.96 -26.21
C LEU A 917 36.39 2.53 -27.31
N LYS A 918 35.08 2.61 -27.04
CA LYS A 918 34.04 2.25 -28.01
C LYS A 918 33.66 3.38 -28.97
N GLY A 919 34.23 4.59 -28.83
CA GLY A 919 33.87 5.77 -29.63
C GLY A 919 32.38 6.11 -29.57
N LYS A 920 31.74 5.95 -28.41
CA LYS A 920 30.30 6.20 -28.25
C LYS A 920 29.94 7.67 -28.53
N MET A 921 28.83 7.86 -29.26
CA MET A 921 28.23 9.16 -29.51
C MET A 921 27.01 9.38 -28.65
N ASP A 922 26.92 10.52 -27.95
CA ASP A 922 25.75 10.90 -27.18
C ASP A 922 24.89 11.89 -27.98
N TYR A 923 23.63 11.54 -28.19
CA TYR A 923 22.68 12.37 -28.94
C TYR A 923 21.94 13.41 -28.10
N LEU A 924 22.27 13.56 -26.81
CA LEU A 924 21.63 14.49 -25.85
C LEU A 924 20.11 14.41 -25.83
N ARG A 925 19.58 13.21 -25.72
CA ARG A 925 18.15 12.91 -25.78
C ARG A 925 17.44 12.96 -24.42
N GLY A 926 18.16 12.64 -23.34
CA GLY A 926 17.65 12.66 -21.98
C GLY A 926 17.68 14.06 -21.35
N LEU A 927 17.14 14.16 -20.14
CA LEU A 927 17.08 15.43 -19.42
C LEU A 927 18.45 15.81 -18.83
N LYS A 928 19.11 14.84 -18.19
CA LYS A 928 20.34 15.04 -17.43
C LYS A 928 21.49 15.50 -18.28
N GLU A 929 21.65 14.93 -19.46
CA GLU A 929 22.70 15.31 -20.44
C GLU A 929 22.55 16.77 -20.85
N ASN A 930 21.33 17.22 -21.16
CA ASN A 930 21.06 18.59 -21.56
C ASN A 930 21.32 19.57 -20.42
N VAL A 931 20.94 19.22 -19.18
CA VAL A 931 21.22 20.02 -17.98
C VAL A 931 22.74 20.17 -17.77
N ILE A 932 23.50 19.06 -17.89
CA ILE A 932 24.98 19.10 -17.72
C ILE A 932 25.63 19.98 -18.77
N VAL A 933 25.17 19.93 -20.03
CA VAL A 933 25.69 20.74 -21.13
C VAL A 933 25.20 22.21 -21.10
N GLY A 934 24.17 22.50 -20.26
CA GLY A 934 23.59 23.86 -20.16
C GLY A 934 22.56 24.18 -21.24
N ARG A 935 21.96 23.19 -21.87
CA ARG A 935 20.86 23.34 -22.84
C ARG A 935 19.51 23.23 -22.18
N LEU A 936 18.48 23.75 -22.84
CA LEU A 936 17.09 23.51 -22.42
C LEU A 936 16.77 22.01 -22.51
N ILE A 937 15.99 21.52 -21.55
CA ILE A 937 15.57 20.12 -21.54
C ILE A 937 14.56 19.87 -22.66
N PRO A 938 14.60 18.68 -23.32
CA PRO A 938 13.65 18.32 -24.36
C PRO A 938 12.32 17.80 -23.78
N ALA A 939 11.74 18.52 -22.83
CA ALA A 939 10.52 18.15 -22.14
C ALA A 939 9.79 19.40 -21.64
N GLY A 940 8.51 19.27 -21.30
CA GLY A 940 7.67 20.37 -20.88
C GLY A 940 7.58 21.46 -21.95
N THR A 941 7.80 22.71 -21.58
CA THR A 941 7.80 23.87 -22.50
C THR A 941 8.96 23.85 -23.50
N GLY A 942 10.03 23.10 -23.22
CA GLY A 942 11.18 22.89 -24.12
C GLY A 942 11.01 21.73 -25.12
N TYR A 943 9.83 21.09 -25.13
CA TYR A 943 9.56 20.02 -26.08
C TYR A 943 9.49 20.54 -27.52
N ARG A 944 10.09 19.84 -28.47
CA ARG A 944 10.31 20.35 -29.83
C ARG A 944 9.04 20.76 -30.56
N GLU A 945 7.96 20.05 -30.38
CA GLU A 945 6.66 20.35 -30.98
C GLU A 945 6.09 21.69 -30.49
N TYR A 946 6.33 22.05 -29.22
CA TYR A 946 5.91 23.33 -28.67
C TYR A 946 6.84 24.50 -29.07
N VAL A 947 8.13 24.20 -29.20
CA VAL A 947 9.13 25.25 -29.61
C VAL A 947 9.02 25.60 -31.07
N HIS A 948 8.68 24.63 -31.94
CA HIS A 948 8.62 24.82 -33.41
C HIS A 948 7.19 24.76 -33.98
N GLY A 949 6.17 24.60 -33.13
CA GLY A 949 4.78 24.55 -33.54
C GLY A 949 4.21 25.92 -33.85
N ASP A 950 3.41 26.00 -34.90
CA ASP A 950 2.63 27.22 -35.20
C ASP A 950 1.43 27.31 -34.28
N ILE A 951 1.28 28.45 -33.61
CA ILE A 951 0.11 28.69 -32.74
C ILE A 951 -1.04 29.13 -33.64
N THR A 952 -2.00 28.26 -33.85
CA THR A 952 -3.28 28.62 -34.47
C THR A 952 -4.25 29.06 -33.36
N VAL A 953 -4.59 30.33 -33.35
CA VAL A 953 -5.67 30.83 -32.48
C VAL A 953 -6.99 30.51 -33.17
N PRO A 954 -7.89 29.73 -32.53
CA PRO A 954 -9.21 29.51 -33.12
C PRO A 954 -9.89 30.85 -33.32
N ASP A 955 -10.53 31.02 -34.48
CA ASP A 955 -11.24 32.26 -34.87
C ASP A 955 -12.17 32.70 -33.72
N GLN A 956 -12.07 33.93 -33.32
CA GLN A 956 -12.83 34.53 -32.20
C GLN A 956 -14.33 34.49 -32.38
N LYS A 957 -14.83 34.01 -33.55
CA LYS A 957 -16.28 33.91 -33.87
C LYS A 957 -17.01 32.74 -33.21
N GLU A 958 -16.27 31.79 -32.60
CA GLU A 958 -16.89 30.60 -31.98
C GLU A 958 -16.81 30.55 -30.42
N ARG A 959 -16.27 31.58 -29.81
CA ARG A 959 -16.41 31.70 -28.34
C ARG A 959 -17.62 32.60 -28.08
N PRO A 960 -18.69 32.10 -27.50
CA PRO A 960 -19.68 33.00 -26.92
C PRO A 960 -18.97 33.78 -25.82
N ASP A 961 -18.88 35.11 -25.98
CA ASP A 961 -18.27 36.03 -25.01
C ASP A 961 -19.08 36.09 -23.71
N LYS A 962 -19.21 34.94 -23.01
CA LYS A 962 -19.78 34.93 -21.66
C LYS A 962 -19.04 35.84 -20.70
N PHE A 963 -17.77 36.13 -20.98
CA PHE A 963 -16.95 36.99 -20.14
C PHE A 963 -17.29 38.49 -20.35
N LEU A 964 -17.77 38.90 -21.53
CA LEU A 964 -18.19 40.26 -21.78
C LEU A 964 -19.67 40.44 -21.39
N GLU A 965 -20.52 39.42 -21.54
CA GLU A 965 -21.90 39.47 -21.06
C GLU A 965 -21.95 39.57 -19.51
N ASP A 966 -21.09 38.86 -18.77
CA ASP A 966 -20.98 38.97 -17.31
C ASP A 966 -20.46 40.36 -16.85
N LEU A 967 -19.68 41.07 -17.67
CA LEU A 967 -19.25 42.45 -17.41
C LEU A 967 -20.30 43.49 -17.69
N GLU A 968 -21.20 43.27 -18.66
CA GLU A 968 -22.33 44.17 -18.98
C GLU A 968 -23.51 43.97 -18.00
N GLU A 969 -23.70 42.78 -17.46
CA GLU A 969 -24.77 42.53 -16.47
C GLU A 969 -24.37 42.93 -15.01
N ASN A 970 -23.08 43.18 -14.69
CA ASN A 970 -22.63 43.65 -13.40
C ASN A 970 -21.70 44.88 -13.49
N PRO A 971 -22.27 46.07 -13.64
CA PRO A 971 -21.50 47.31 -13.70
C PRO A 971 -20.80 47.72 -12.37
N VAL A 972 -20.96 46.95 -11.31
CA VAL A 972 -20.36 47.26 -10.01
C VAL A 972 -18.86 46.86 -9.91
N LEU A 973 -18.32 46.19 -10.92
CA LEU A 973 -16.87 45.77 -10.92
C LEU A 973 -15.94 46.74 -11.63
N VAL A 974 -16.44 47.86 -12.14
CA VAL A 974 -15.63 48.85 -12.89
C VAL A 974 -15.28 50.10 -12.08
N ASP A 975 -15.72 50.20 -10.84
CA ASP A 975 -15.33 51.31 -9.98
C ASP A 975 -14.11 50.98 -9.10
N LEU A 976 -13.01 50.61 -9.71
CA LEU A 976 -11.68 50.71 -9.11
C LEU A 976 -11.11 52.08 -9.49
N GLY A 977 -11.48 53.01 -8.64
CA GLY A 977 -11.20 54.38 -8.67
C GLY A 977 -9.78 54.80 -8.96
N GLN A 978 -9.70 55.97 -9.50
CA GLN A 978 -8.63 56.93 -9.62
C GLN A 978 -7.68 57.01 -8.45
#